data_1fc8b7a7b9bc61c2ab8b40456e807ae9
#
_entry.id   1fc8b7a7b9bc61c2ab8b40456e807ae9
#
_cell.length_a   1.000
_cell.length_b   1.000
_cell.length_c   1.000
_cell.angle_alpha   90.00
_cell.angle_beta   90.00
_cell.angle_gamma   90.00
#
_symmetry.space_group_name_H-M   'P 1'
#
loop_
_entity.id
_entity.type
_entity.pdbx_description
1 polymer ?
#
loop_
_entity_poly.entity_id
_entity_poly.type
_entity_poly.pdbx_seq_one_letter_code
_entity_poly.pdbx_strand_id
1 'polypeptide(L)'
;MAADLSDLKNELNPEQYEAVMTTEGAILIIAGAGSGKTRVITFRIAHMLNEGIPQSQILALTFTNKAAREMSERIRELTGKKLPFLTISTFHAFGVKVLRQDISKLGWRENFSIYDETDRNALIKETGRELHYSPEQLDIYQIGILISDIKTGRKQWNHENEIYRQLYEAYQEGLKLYNAVDFDDLIVLPIKLFREFPEILQSYKDRYKYIMVDEFQDTSHQQYELMHLLSDKNVAVVGDDDQSIYSWRGADYQNIINFEKDFPDVKEIRLEQNYRSTGTILAAANGVIQHNTNRKDKKLWSGNGEGKPIEVQMSDNETAESDFIVDTILSLAVTEKRKYDDFCVLIRANTQSRPIEEAFLQKNVPYVMSGGTSFFQRKEIKDIISYLRVIANHDDDVNLLRIINTPRRGIGRSAIEKLNTVSRNLGCSLYEAMKSILELGDDKAEDLLNSMDQTGLTESFANFGEAAKDSFKEFVSIIEDNKTMLGGHGLAKKVRAMVEQVRYFDYLLAENPKSEKAARFKYLNIESLINSMEMWENNPETSDPNLYNYLNRITLLSRDDMDDDDDKGKVNLMTIHASKGLEFPVVFIAGCEEGLIPHGRAVDEGGQQAVEEERRLFYVAITRARDKLYISACRQRRRMQSVVESQTSRFLDEIPANLVKYAEPEKEVDLKTAEDFFAQMKKRFQAPIVPGFTYKPN
;
A
#
# COMPACT_ATOMS: atom_id res chain seq x y z
N MET A 1 8.32 -28.67 18.10
CA MET A 1 7.55 -29.48 19.05
C MET A 1 6.14 -28.92 19.04
N ALA A 2 5.10 -29.74 18.87
CA ALA A 2 3.71 -29.27 19.01
C ALA A 2 3.55 -28.69 20.43
N ALA A 3 2.85 -27.55 20.56
CA ALA A 3 2.55 -26.99 21.87
C ALA A 3 1.68 -28.00 22.64
N ASP A 4 1.96 -28.19 23.92
CA ASP A 4 1.15 -29.06 24.78
C ASP A 4 -0.18 -28.33 25.05
N LEU A 5 -1.20 -28.61 24.23
CA LEU A 5 -2.54 -28.06 24.39
C LEU A 5 -3.24 -28.53 25.68
N SER A 6 -2.62 -29.39 26.49
CA SER A 6 -3.12 -29.78 27.80
C SER A 6 -3.03 -28.67 28.84
N ASP A 7 -2.22 -27.62 28.61
CA ASP A 7 -1.96 -26.55 29.56
C ASP A 7 -2.49 -25.16 29.11
N LEU A 8 -3.58 -25.16 28.32
CA LEU A 8 -4.24 -23.93 27.82
C LEU A 8 -4.58 -22.93 28.93
N LYS A 9 -4.82 -23.38 30.14
CA LYS A 9 -5.11 -22.51 31.28
C LYS A 9 -3.94 -21.63 31.70
N ASN A 10 -2.72 -22.06 31.47
CA ASN A 10 -1.50 -21.29 31.81
C ASN A 10 -1.05 -20.39 30.67
N GLU A 11 -1.47 -20.70 29.43
CA GLU A 11 -1.12 -19.91 28.25
C GLU A 11 -2.09 -18.79 27.92
N LEU A 12 -3.35 -18.90 28.38
CA LEU A 12 -4.44 -17.97 28.06
C LEU A 12 -4.95 -17.32 29.34
N ASN A 13 -5.35 -16.04 29.25
CA ASN A 13 -6.10 -15.43 30.33
C ASN A 13 -7.53 -16.04 30.44
N PRO A 14 -8.27 -15.77 31.53
CA PRO A 14 -9.58 -16.38 31.74
C PRO A 14 -10.56 -16.17 30.59
N GLU A 15 -10.63 -14.95 30.03
CA GLU A 15 -11.54 -14.57 28.96
C GLU A 15 -11.13 -15.22 27.62
N GLN A 16 -9.83 -15.24 27.33
CA GLN A 16 -9.29 -15.96 26.18
C GLN A 16 -9.55 -17.47 26.29
N TYR A 17 -9.32 -18.03 27.47
CA TYR A 17 -9.60 -19.44 27.74
C TYR A 17 -11.07 -19.78 27.54
N GLU A 18 -11.98 -18.95 28.08
CA GLU A 18 -13.42 -19.11 27.89
C GLU A 18 -13.80 -19.07 26.39
N ALA A 19 -13.26 -18.13 25.64
CA ALA A 19 -13.47 -17.99 24.20
C ALA A 19 -12.98 -19.20 23.40
N VAL A 20 -11.86 -19.80 23.80
CA VAL A 20 -11.29 -21.00 23.16
C VAL A 20 -12.14 -22.25 23.49
N MET A 21 -12.56 -22.41 24.73
CA MET A 21 -13.27 -23.61 25.20
C MET A 21 -14.76 -23.66 24.81
N THR A 22 -15.37 -22.49 24.51
CA THR A 22 -16.80 -22.47 24.12
C THR A 22 -16.91 -22.77 22.61
N THR A 23 -16.93 -24.06 22.24
CA THR A 23 -16.89 -24.48 20.81
C THR A 23 -18.27 -24.46 20.15
N GLU A 24 -19.34 -24.63 20.89
CA GLU A 24 -20.69 -24.68 20.36
C GLU A 24 -21.43 -23.34 20.54
N GLY A 25 -22.37 -23.08 19.64
CA GLY A 25 -23.22 -21.89 19.65
C GLY A 25 -22.59 -20.66 18.97
N ALA A 26 -23.33 -19.54 18.96
CA ALA A 26 -22.87 -18.26 18.43
C ALA A 26 -22.06 -17.51 19.50
N ILE A 27 -20.90 -17.00 19.11
CA ILE A 27 -20.01 -16.22 20.00
C ILE A 27 -19.59 -14.93 19.32
N LEU A 28 -19.73 -13.83 20.05
CA LEU A 28 -19.23 -12.53 19.71
C LEU A 28 -18.06 -12.18 20.64
N ILE A 29 -16.85 -12.09 20.11
CA ILE A 29 -15.66 -11.74 20.85
C ILE A 29 -15.30 -10.30 20.55
N ILE A 30 -15.56 -9.40 21.49
CA ILE A 30 -15.16 -7.98 21.43
C ILE A 30 -13.72 -7.88 21.96
N ALA A 31 -12.78 -7.66 21.08
CA ALA A 31 -11.37 -7.80 21.40
C ALA A 31 -10.59 -6.54 21.01
N GLY A 32 -10.16 -5.77 22.00
CA GLY A 32 -9.41 -4.53 21.77
C GLY A 32 -8.07 -4.72 21.06
N ALA A 33 -7.43 -3.61 20.70
CA ALA A 33 -6.11 -3.64 20.11
C ALA A 33 -5.11 -4.41 20.99
N GLY A 34 -4.31 -5.30 20.39
CA GLY A 34 -3.28 -6.06 21.11
C GLY A 34 -3.77 -7.05 22.16
N SER A 35 -5.08 -7.36 22.21
CA SER A 35 -5.65 -8.33 23.16
C SER A 35 -5.52 -9.80 22.76
N GLY A 36 -4.91 -10.08 21.61
CA GLY A 36 -4.68 -11.43 21.11
C GLY A 36 -5.85 -12.03 20.32
N LYS A 37 -6.59 -11.22 19.54
CA LYS A 37 -7.67 -11.68 18.63
C LYS A 37 -7.28 -12.93 17.84
N THR A 38 -6.24 -12.83 17.03
CA THR A 38 -5.76 -13.93 16.19
C THR A 38 -5.27 -15.12 17.01
N ARG A 39 -4.71 -14.87 18.21
CA ARG A 39 -4.32 -15.94 19.16
C ARG A 39 -5.54 -16.76 19.57
N VAL A 40 -6.62 -16.11 19.98
CA VAL A 40 -7.85 -16.80 20.40
C VAL A 40 -8.42 -17.65 19.27
N ILE A 41 -8.50 -17.13 18.04
CA ILE A 41 -9.00 -17.90 16.89
C ILE A 41 -8.10 -19.10 16.61
N THR A 42 -6.78 -18.94 16.61
CA THR A 42 -5.84 -20.02 16.30
C THR A 42 -5.85 -21.10 17.36
N PHE A 43 -5.89 -20.73 18.64
CA PHE A 43 -6.01 -21.68 19.76
C PHE A 43 -7.37 -22.39 19.77
N ARG A 44 -8.46 -21.68 19.44
CA ARG A 44 -9.80 -22.27 19.32
C ARG A 44 -9.83 -23.34 18.22
N ILE A 45 -9.31 -23.05 17.04
CA ILE A 45 -9.23 -24.04 15.95
C ILE A 45 -8.36 -25.23 16.37
N ALA A 46 -7.21 -24.98 16.99
CA ALA A 46 -6.32 -26.02 17.46
C ALA A 46 -7.00 -26.92 18.52
N HIS A 47 -7.73 -26.32 19.45
CA HIS A 47 -8.52 -27.04 20.45
C HIS A 47 -9.61 -27.90 19.78
N MET A 48 -10.40 -27.35 18.86
CA MET A 48 -11.44 -28.08 18.13
C MET A 48 -10.88 -29.31 17.39
N LEU A 49 -9.72 -29.14 16.73
CA LEU A 49 -9.02 -30.23 16.04
C LEU A 49 -8.52 -31.33 17.02
N ASN A 50 -8.16 -30.92 18.22
CA ASN A 50 -7.79 -31.87 19.29
C ASN A 50 -8.94 -32.62 19.87
N GLU A 51 -10.11 -31.96 20.01
CA GLU A 51 -11.38 -32.62 20.43
C GLU A 51 -11.96 -33.54 19.33
N GLY A 52 -11.26 -33.65 18.17
CA GLY A 52 -11.62 -34.55 17.10
C GLY A 52 -12.61 -34.01 16.08
N ILE A 53 -12.88 -32.70 16.10
CA ILE A 53 -13.69 -32.05 15.05
C ILE A 53 -12.93 -32.15 13.71
N PRO A 54 -13.58 -32.66 12.65
CA PRO A 54 -12.93 -32.83 11.36
C PRO A 54 -12.47 -31.49 10.73
N GLN A 55 -11.26 -31.44 10.18
CA GLN A 55 -10.71 -30.26 9.51
C GLN A 55 -11.66 -29.69 8.45
N SER A 56 -12.34 -30.56 7.70
CA SER A 56 -13.25 -30.19 6.62
C SER A 56 -14.51 -29.46 7.10
N GLN A 57 -14.84 -29.54 8.38
CA GLN A 57 -16.01 -28.89 8.97
C GLN A 57 -15.72 -27.48 9.48
N ILE A 58 -14.47 -27.01 9.42
CA ILE A 58 -14.07 -25.71 9.94
C ILE A 58 -13.78 -24.76 8.76
N LEU A 59 -14.42 -23.59 8.79
CA LEU A 59 -14.19 -22.46 7.89
C LEU A 59 -13.76 -21.25 8.72
N ALA A 60 -12.55 -20.75 8.46
CA ALA A 60 -12.06 -19.50 9.04
C ALA A 60 -11.88 -18.46 7.96
N LEU A 61 -12.53 -17.29 8.12
CA LEU A 61 -12.51 -16.18 7.19
C LEU A 61 -11.79 -15.01 7.83
N THR A 62 -10.93 -14.34 7.06
CA THR A 62 -10.18 -13.15 7.47
C THR A 62 -10.15 -12.11 6.37
N PHE A 63 -9.55 -10.94 6.64
CA PHE A 63 -9.58 -9.83 5.70
C PHE A 63 -8.45 -9.86 4.66
N THR A 64 -7.24 -10.35 5.03
CA THR A 64 -6.08 -10.36 4.14
C THR A 64 -5.49 -11.74 3.92
N ASN A 65 -4.90 -11.97 2.73
CA ASN A 65 -4.22 -13.24 2.42
C ASN A 65 -3.01 -13.49 3.34
N LYS A 66 -2.35 -12.42 3.80
CA LYS A 66 -1.26 -12.50 4.78
C LYS A 66 -1.78 -13.05 6.11
N ALA A 67 -2.88 -12.49 6.64
CA ALA A 67 -3.50 -12.96 7.87
C ALA A 67 -3.94 -14.43 7.76
N ALA A 68 -4.50 -14.84 6.62
CA ALA A 68 -4.88 -16.24 6.37
C ALA A 68 -3.67 -17.19 6.40
N ARG A 69 -2.55 -16.80 5.80
CA ARG A 69 -1.29 -17.57 5.83
C ARG A 69 -0.74 -17.68 7.24
N GLU A 70 -0.58 -16.55 7.94
CA GLU A 70 -0.08 -16.52 9.33
C GLU A 70 -0.95 -17.36 10.27
N MET A 71 -2.28 -17.27 10.12
CA MET A 71 -3.23 -18.09 10.89
C MET A 71 -3.00 -19.58 10.63
N SER A 72 -2.86 -19.97 9.35
CA SER A 72 -2.61 -21.36 8.96
C SER A 72 -1.29 -21.90 9.51
N GLU A 73 -0.22 -21.09 9.47
CA GLU A 73 1.09 -21.44 10.01
C GLU A 73 1.04 -21.65 11.53
N ARG A 74 0.43 -20.72 12.26
CA ARG A 74 0.27 -20.82 13.73
C ARG A 74 -0.53 -22.04 14.15
N ILE A 75 -1.63 -22.36 13.47
CA ILE A 75 -2.42 -23.57 13.77
C ILE A 75 -1.61 -24.82 13.50
N ARG A 76 -0.80 -24.84 12.44
CA ARG A 76 0.09 -25.95 12.12
C ARG A 76 1.17 -26.16 13.17
N GLU A 77 1.74 -25.06 13.67
CA GLU A 77 2.72 -25.08 14.78
C GLU A 77 2.08 -25.59 16.08
N LEU A 78 0.90 -25.10 16.43
CA LEU A 78 0.17 -25.51 17.63
C LEU A 78 -0.22 -26.99 17.61
N THR A 79 -0.69 -27.50 16.47
CA THR A 79 -1.21 -28.87 16.37
C THR A 79 -0.16 -29.89 15.96
N GLY A 80 0.93 -29.47 15.34
CA GLY A 80 1.93 -30.37 14.73
C GLY A 80 1.38 -31.23 13.57
N LYS A 81 0.17 -30.91 13.08
CA LYS A 81 -0.56 -31.72 12.08
C LYS A 81 -0.51 -31.04 10.70
N LYS A 82 -0.58 -31.85 9.63
CA LYS A 82 -0.91 -31.36 8.29
C LYS A 82 -2.40 -31.04 8.24
N LEU A 83 -2.74 -29.89 7.63
CA LEU A 83 -4.10 -29.34 7.61
C LEU A 83 -4.68 -29.18 6.18
N PRO A 84 -4.63 -30.21 5.32
CA PRO A 84 -5.01 -30.08 3.91
C PRO A 84 -6.51 -29.84 3.69
N PHE A 85 -7.35 -30.16 4.66
CA PHE A 85 -8.81 -30.02 4.56
C PHE A 85 -9.37 -28.86 5.37
N LEU A 86 -8.56 -28.19 6.18
CA LEU A 86 -8.95 -26.98 6.90
C LEU A 86 -9.06 -25.81 5.91
N THR A 87 -10.18 -25.10 5.94
CA THR A 87 -10.37 -23.92 5.08
C THR A 87 -10.10 -22.65 5.86
N ILE A 88 -8.99 -22.00 5.55
CA ILE A 88 -8.64 -20.66 6.04
C ILE A 88 -8.41 -19.78 4.82
N SER A 89 -9.18 -18.71 4.66
CA SER A 89 -9.09 -17.84 3.49
C SER A 89 -9.68 -16.46 3.73
N THR A 90 -9.48 -15.55 2.79
CA THR A 90 -10.26 -14.30 2.74
C THR A 90 -11.67 -14.58 2.19
N PHE A 91 -12.63 -13.68 2.44
CA PHE A 91 -13.97 -13.78 1.86
C PHE A 91 -13.91 -13.88 0.32
N HIS A 92 -13.08 -13.07 -0.33
CA HIS A 92 -12.92 -13.10 -1.78
C HIS A 92 -12.33 -14.44 -2.27
N ALA A 93 -11.29 -14.94 -1.62
CA ALA A 93 -10.70 -16.23 -1.99
C ALA A 93 -11.66 -17.41 -1.75
N PHE A 94 -12.50 -17.34 -0.72
CA PHE A 94 -13.57 -18.28 -0.51
C PHE A 94 -14.63 -18.18 -1.61
N GLY A 95 -15.02 -16.95 -2.00
CA GLY A 95 -15.93 -16.71 -3.12
C GLY A 95 -15.41 -17.30 -4.43
N VAL A 96 -14.11 -17.09 -4.74
CA VAL A 96 -13.47 -17.75 -5.90
C VAL A 96 -13.63 -19.25 -5.84
N LYS A 97 -13.41 -19.88 -4.65
CA LYS A 97 -13.54 -21.33 -4.49
C LYS A 97 -14.97 -21.81 -4.75
N VAL A 98 -15.98 -21.09 -4.23
CA VAL A 98 -17.38 -21.39 -4.48
C VAL A 98 -17.69 -21.26 -5.99
N LEU A 99 -17.31 -20.17 -6.60
CA LEU A 99 -17.59 -19.90 -8.01
C LEU A 99 -16.87 -20.88 -8.94
N ARG A 100 -15.61 -21.27 -8.65
CA ARG A 100 -14.91 -22.29 -9.45
C ARG A 100 -15.63 -23.65 -9.49
N GLN A 101 -16.41 -23.95 -8.44
CA GLN A 101 -17.14 -25.19 -8.35
C GLN A 101 -18.53 -25.12 -9.01
N ASP A 102 -19.25 -24.00 -8.84
CA ASP A 102 -20.70 -23.99 -9.11
C ASP A 102 -21.18 -22.82 -9.99
N ILE A 103 -20.29 -21.95 -10.51
CA ILE A 103 -20.66 -20.75 -11.27
C ILE A 103 -21.38 -21.09 -12.61
N SER A 104 -21.21 -22.31 -13.11
CA SER A 104 -21.88 -22.80 -14.32
C SER A 104 -23.41 -22.75 -14.19
N LYS A 105 -23.95 -22.87 -12.99
CA LYS A 105 -25.38 -22.68 -12.71
C LYS A 105 -25.87 -21.27 -13.00
N LEU A 106 -25.00 -20.27 -12.87
CA LEU A 106 -25.29 -18.86 -13.19
C LEU A 106 -24.99 -18.49 -14.64
N GLY A 107 -24.49 -19.43 -15.44
CA GLY A 107 -24.24 -19.26 -16.88
C GLY A 107 -22.86 -18.75 -17.24
N TRP A 108 -21.87 -18.82 -16.34
CA TRP A 108 -20.44 -18.65 -16.62
C TRP A 108 -19.76 -20.00 -16.79
N ARG A 109 -18.55 -19.99 -17.37
CA ARG A 109 -17.68 -21.17 -17.38
C ARG A 109 -16.78 -21.15 -16.13
N GLU A 110 -16.42 -22.31 -15.62
CA GLU A 110 -15.62 -22.46 -14.41
C GLU A 110 -14.23 -21.81 -14.49
N ASN A 111 -13.68 -21.68 -15.69
CA ASN A 111 -12.37 -21.05 -15.97
C ASN A 111 -12.43 -19.53 -16.17
N PHE A 112 -13.36 -18.85 -15.51
CA PHE A 112 -13.53 -17.41 -15.63
C PHE A 112 -12.26 -16.61 -15.25
N SER A 113 -12.10 -15.42 -15.85
CA SER A 113 -11.08 -14.44 -15.48
C SER A 113 -11.57 -13.55 -14.34
N ILE A 114 -10.65 -13.09 -13.48
CA ILE A 114 -10.95 -12.10 -12.44
C ILE A 114 -10.38 -10.77 -12.91
N TYR A 115 -11.24 -9.77 -13.12
CA TYR A 115 -10.86 -8.44 -13.56
C TYR A 115 -10.47 -7.57 -12.36
N ASP A 116 -9.28 -6.98 -12.44
CA ASP A 116 -8.84 -5.96 -11.52
C ASP A 116 -9.45 -4.58 -11.87
N GLU A 117 -9.04 -3.54 -11.14
CA GLU A 117 -9.52 -2.17 -11.40
C GLU A 117 -9.14 -1.67 -12.81
N THR A 118 -7.98 -2.07 -13.32
CA THR A 118 -7.52 -1.68 -14.66
C THR A 118 -8.39 -2.32 -15.74
N ASP A 119 -8.64 -3.62 -15.60
CA ASP A 119 -9.48 -4.40 -16.52
C ASP A 119 -10.93 -3.90 -16.48
N ARG A 120 -11.47 -3.67 -15.28
CA ARG A 120 -12.79 -3.07 -15.07
C ARG A 120 -12.90 -1.73 -15.79
N ASN A 121 -11.94 -0.84 -15.58
CA ASN A 121 -11.94 0.49 -16.18
C ASN A 121 -11.80 0.42 -17.71
N ALA A 122 -11.06 -0.55 -18.24
CA ALA A 122 -10.96 -0.80 -19.68
C ALA A 122 -12.31 -1.23 -20.25
N LEU A 123 -12.99 -2.17 -19.60
CA LEU A 123 -14.33 -2.63 -20.03
C LEU A 123 -15.38 -1.51 -19.96
N ILE A 124 -15.39 -0.70 -18.88
CA ILE A 124 -16.28 0.47 -18.77
C ILE A 124 -16.06 1.43 -19.95
N LYS A 125 -14.79 1.67 -20.32
CA LYS A 125 -14.44 2.56 -21.42
C LYS A 125 -14.86 2.00 -22.78
N GLU A 126 -14.70 0.70 -23.00
CA GLU A 126 -15.14 -0.01 -24.21
C GLU A 126 -16.66 0.09 -24.35
N THR A 127 -17.40 -0.34 -23.33
CA THR A 127 -18.86 -0.30 -23.26
C THR A 127 -19.42 1.11 -23.46
N GLY A 128 -18.79 2.11 -22.82
CA GLY A 128 -19.20 3.49 -22.98
C GLY A 128 -19.04 4.03 -24.40
N ARG A 129 -18.01 3.58 -25.13
CA ARG A 129 -17.84 3.92 -26.57
C ARG A 129 -18.90 3.26 -27.44
N GLU A 130 -19.21 2.00 -27.19
CA GLU A 130 -20.23 1.27 -27.94
C GLU A 130 -21.62 1.90 -27.77
N LEU A 131 -21.92 2.39 -26.56
CA LEU A 131 -23.16 3.10 -26.26
C LEU A 131 -23.11 4.60 -26.62
N HIS A 132 -22.06 5.07 -27.28
CA HIS A 132 -21.89 6.46 -27.75
C HIS A 132 -21.96 7.53 -26.68
N TYR A 133 -21.54 7.22 -25.44
CA TYR A 133 -21.35 8.23 -24.40
C TYR A 133 -20.24 9.22 -24.80
N SER A 134 -20.47 10.50 -24.57
CA SER A 134 -19.43 11.50 -24.80
C SER A 134 -18.29 11.38 -23.77
N PRO A 135 -17.06 11.80 -24.12
CA PRO A 135 -15.93 11.78 -23.15
C PRO A 135 -16.22 12.54 -21.86
N GLU A 136 -17.04 13.61 -21.91
CA GLU A 136 -17.44 14.39 -20.73
C GLU A 136 -18.38 13.61 -19.81
N GLN A 137 -19.17 12.69 -20.34
CA GLN A 137 -20.06 11.81 -19.58
C GLN A 137 -19.34 10.60 -18.99
N LEU A 138 -18.17 10.23 -19.52
CA LEU A 138 -17.40 9.06 -19.11
C LEU A 138 -16.34 9.39 -18.07
N ASP A 139 -16.75 9.77 -16.85
CA ASP A 139 -15.86 9.70 -15.70
C ASP A 139 -15.71 8.25 -15.22
N ILE A 140 -14.75 7.53 -15.80
CA ILE A 140 -14.55 6.08 -15.60
C ILE A 140 -14.36 5.74 -14.11
N TYR A 141 -13.71 6.61 -13.34
CA TYR A 141 -13.50 6.40 -11.92
C TYR A 141 -14.83 6.48 -11.14
N GLN A 142 -15.62 7.53 -11.36
CA GLN A 142 -16.92 7.71 -10.71
C GLN A 142 -17.93 6.65 -11.16
N ILE A 143 -17.92 6.30 -12.43
CA ILE A 143 -18.75 5.21 -12.97
C ILE A 143 -18.37 3.87 -12.34
N GLY A 144 -17.07 3.59 -12.17
CA GLY A 144 -16.60 2.39 -11.50
C GLY A 144 -17.07 2.29 -10.06
N ILE A 145 -17.09 3.42 -9.33
CA ILE A 145 -17.65 3.49 -7.97
C ILE A 145 -19.18 3.25 -8.01
N LEU A 146 -19.88 3.91 -8.93
CA LEU A 146 -21.33 3.73 -9.07
C LEU A 146 -21.70 2.28 -9.38
N ILE A 147 -21.01 1.62 -10.30
CA ILE A 147 -21.21 0.20 -10.62
C ILE A 147 -21.05 -0.67 -9.38
N SER A 148 -19.96 -0.45 -8.62
CA SER A 148 -19.73 -1.16 -7.37
C SER A 148 -20.82 -0.91 -6.34
N ASP A 149 -21.25 0.34 -6.16
CA ASP A 149 -22.31 0.73 -5.21
C ASP A 149 -23.64 0.10 -5.54
N ILE A 150 -24.04 0.09 -6.82
CA ILE A 150 -25.28 -0.55 -7.29
C ILE A 150 -25.20 -2.07 -7.16
N LYS A 151 -24.10 -2.68 -7.61
CA LYS A 151 -23.88 -4.13 -7.56
C LYS A 151 -23.93 -4.68 -6.15
N THR A 152 -23.34 -3.94 -5.20
CA THR A 152 -23.31 -4.30 -3.79
C THR A 152 -24.51 -3.79 -2.99
N GLY A 153 -25.49 -3.14 -3.62
CA GLY A 153 -26.70 -2.64 -2.97
C GLY A 153 -26.48 -1.42 -2.06
N ARG A 154 -25.28 -0.80 -2.07
CA ARG A 154 -25.00 0.43 -1.32
C ARG A 154 -25.75 1.65 -1.85
N LYS A 155 -26.04 1.65 -3.16
CA LYS A 155 -26.89 2.65 -3.80
C LYS A 155 -28.00 1.98 -4.61
N GLN A 156 -29.08 2.73 -4.80
CA GLN A 156 -30.15 2.36 -5.68
C GLN A 156 -30.19 3.30 -6.88
N TRP A 157 -30.84 2.86 -7.97
CA TRP A 157 -31.10 3.71 -9.11
C TRP A 157 -32.01 4.89 -8.71
N ASN A 158 -31.63 6.09 -9.14
CA ASN A 158 -32.38 7.33 -8.94
C ASN A 158 -32.27 8.22 -10.18
N HIS A 159 -32.93 9.40 -10.18
CA HIS A 159 -32.92 10.31 -11.33
C HIS A 159 -31.52 10.79 -11.75
N GLU A 160 -30.57 10.88 -10.82
CA GLU A 160 -29.23 11.39 -11.11
C GLU A 160 -28.33 10.34 -11.79
N ASN A 161 -28.48 9.07 -11.41
CA ASN A 161 -27.63 7.99 -11.91
C ASN A 161 -28.30 7.09 -12.96
N GLU A 162 -29.59 7.27 -13.22
CA GLU A 162 -30.39 6.50 -14.19
C GLU A 162 -29.77 6.52 -15.58
N ILE A 163 -29.08 7.60 -15.97
CA ILE A 163 -28.42 7.74 -17.27
C ILE A 163 -27.34 6.66 -17.49
N TYR A 164 -26.81 6.08 -16.41
CA TYR A 164 -25.78 5.04 -16.48
C TYR A 164 -26.35 3.62 -16.39
N ARG A 165 -27.67 3.44 -16.31
CA ARG A 165 -28.29 2.10 -16.21
C ARG A 165 -27.94 1.21 -17.40
N GLN A 166 -28.05 1.74 -18.61
CA GLN A 166 -27.70 0.99 -19.82
C GLN A 166 -26.22 0.62 -19.85
N LEU A 167 -25.35 1.54 -19.39
CA LEU A 167 -23.92 1.28 -19.27
C LEU A 167 -23.64 0.15 -18.27
N TYR A 168 -24.32 0.17 -17.12
CA TYR A 168 -24.22 -0.88 -16.12
C TYR A 168 -24.65 -2.25 -16.66
N GLU A 169 -25.82 -2.30 -17.34
CA GLU A 169 -26.35 -3.53 -17.92
C GLU A 169 -25.38 -4.10 -18.98
N ALA A 170 -24.92 -3.26 -19.90
CA ALA A 170 -23.96 -3.65 -20.93
C ALA A 170 -22.59 -4.05 -20.34
N TYR A 171 -22.14 -3.39 -19.24
CA TYR A 171 -20.96 -3.80 -18.51
C TYR A 171 -21.11 -5.21 -17.92
N GLN A 172 -22.28 -5.53 -17.32
CA GLN A 172 -22.56 -6.87 -16.79
C GLN A 172 -22.61 -7.93 -17.89
N GLU A 173 -23.20 -7.60 -19.04
CA GLU A 173 -23.21 -8.47 -20.22
C GLU A 173 -21.79 -8.68 -20.77
N GLY A 174 -20.98 -7.62 -20.80
CA GLY A 174 -19.58 -7.69 -21.20
C GLY A 174 -18.76 -8.61 -20.30
N LEU A 175 -18.93 -8.54 -18.98
CA LEU A 175 -18.29 -9.48 -18.05
C LEU A 175 -18.67 -10.92 -18.38
N LYS A 176 -19.96 -11.17 -18.64
CA LYS A 176 -20.45 -12.51 -18.97
C LYS A 176 -19.93 -13.00 -20.32
N LEU A 177 -19.92 -12.12 -21.32
CA LEU A 177 -19.41 -12.41 -22.67
C LEU A 177 -17.93 -12.81 -22.64
N TYR A 178 -17.10 -12.06 -21.88
CA TYR A 178 -15.67 -12.34 -21.72
C TYR A 178 -15.38 -13.44 -20.69
N ASN A 179 -16.41 -14.07 -20.15
CA ASN A 179 -16.30 -15.05 -19.06
C ASN A 179 -15.43 -14.52 -17.93
N ALA A 180 -15.74 -13.31 -17.48
CA ALA A 180 -15.02 -12.60 -16.42
C ALA A 180 -15.94 -12.26 -15.25
N VAL A 181 -15.36 -12.07 -14.10
CA VAL A 181 -15.98 -11.55 -12.88
C VAL A 181 -15.11 -10.43 -12.33
N ASP A 182 -15.70 -9.41 -11.74
CA ASP A 182 -14.93 -8.40 -11.00
C ASP A 182 -14.83 -8.73 -9.51
N PHE A 183 -14.16 -7.89 -8.72
CA PHE A 183 -13.98 -8.13 -7.30
C PHE A 183 -15.29 -8.17 -6.51
N ASP A 184 -16.29 -7.36 -6.88
CA ASP A 184 -17.60 -7.37 -6.23
C ASP A 184 -18.33 -8.68 -6.48
N ASP A 185 -18.20 -9.24 -7.70
CA ASP A 185 -18.79 -10.53 -8.07
C ASP A 185 -18.30 -11.69 -7.22
N LEU A 186 -17.07 -11.63 -6.72
CA LEU A 186 -16.51 -12.67 -5.86
C LEU A 186 -17.30 -12.85 -4.56
N ILE A 187 -18.12 -11.88 -4.17
CA ILE A 187 -19.01 -11.95 -3.00
C ILE A 187 -20.48 -12.01 -3.43
N VAL A 188 -20.87 -11.18 -4.39
CA VAL A 188 -22.29 -11.05 -4.81
C VAL A 188 -22.79 -12.30 -5.52
N LEU A 189 -21.99 -12.91 -6.42
CA LEU A 189 -22.41 -14.11 -7.14
C LEU A 189 -22.53 -15.37 -6.25
N PRO A 190 -21.66 -15.65 -5.28
CA PRO A 190 -21.90 -16.69 -4.29
C PRO A 190 -23.21 -16.52 -3.51
N ILE A 191 -23.55 -15.29 -3.08
CA ILE A 191 -24.83 -15.02 -2.41
C ILE A 191 -25.99 -15.33 -3.36
N LYS A 192 -25.93 -14.85 -4.61
CA LYS A 192 -26.94 -15.15 -5.63
C LYS A 192 -27.07 -16.64 -5.85
N LEU A 193 -25.95 -17.36 -6.01
CA LEU A 193 -25.92 -18.80 -6.19
C LEU A 193 -26.62 -19.54 -5.03
N PHE A 194 -26.33 -19.18 -3.80
CA PHE A 194 -26.91 -19.81 -2.62
C PHE A 194 -28.40 -19.50 -2.46
N ARG A 195 -28.87 -18.33 -2.91
CA ARG A 195 -30.30 -17.98 -2.89
C ARG A 195 -31.09 -18.67 -3.99
N GLU A 196 -30.53 -18.79 -5.20
CA GLU A 196 -31.19 -19.41 -6.34
C GLU A 196 -31.12 -20.93 -6.34
N PHE A 197 -30.09 -21.53 -5.67
CA PHE A 197 -29.85 -22.97 -5.61
C PHE A 197 -29.67 -23.44 -4.15
N PRO A 198 -30.78 -23.62 -3.41
CA PRO A 198 -30.74 -24.00 -2.00
C PRO A 198 -30.02 -25.35 -1.73
N GLU A 199 -30.01 -26.27 -2.69
CA GLU A 199 -29.29 -27.53 -2.59
C GLU A 199 -27.79 -27.35 -2.56
N ILE A 200 -27.26 -26.34 -3.27
CA ILE A 200 -25.85 -25.98 -3.22
C ILE A 200 -25.54 -25.40 -1.84
N LEU A 201 -26.32 -24.42 -1.36
CA LEU A 201 -26.17 -23.87 -0.02
C LEU A 201 -26.15 -24.97 1.04
N GLN A 202 -27.08 -25.92 0.97
CA GLN A 202 -27.17 -27.02 1.93
C GLN A 202 -25.89 -27.87 1.93
N SER A 203 -25.29 -28.13 0.76
CA SER A 203 -24.03 -28.88 0.66
C SER A 203 -22.88 -28.19 1.38
N TYR A 204 -22.82 -26.83 1.30
CA TYR A 204 -21.83 -26.03 2.02
C TYR A 204 -22.11 -25.99 3.54
N LYS A 205 -23.38 -25.90 3.96
CA LYS A 205 -23.77 -26.01 5.38
C LYS A 205 -23.47 -27.38 5.96
N ASP A 206 -23.65 -28.45 5.20
CA ASP A 206 -23.31 -29.79 5.63
C ASP A 206 -21.81 -29.98 5.79
N ARG A 207 -21.04 -29.32 4.97
CA ARG A 207 -19.58 -29.32 5.02
C ARG A 207 -19.05 -28.47 6.16
N TYR A 208 -19.44 -27.19 6.26
CA TYR A 208 -18.90 -26.23 7.23
C TYR A 208 -19.85 -26.10 8.42
N LYS A 209 -19.57 -26.84 9.46
CA LYS A 209 -20.37 -26.82 10.71
C LYS A 209 -19.91 -25.74 11.68
N TYR A 210 -18.68 -25.25 11.54
CA TYR A 210 -18.06 -24.25 12.39
C TYR A 210 -17.47 -23.15 11.54
N ILE A 211 -17.99 -21.93 11.71
CA ILE A 211 -17.56 -20.75 10.97
C ILE A 211 -16.91 -19.78 11.93
N MET A 212 -15.74 -19.24 11.54
CA MET A 212 -15.04 -18.21 12.30
C MET A 212 -14.71 -17.04 11.39
N VAL A 213 -14.87 -15.82 11.92
CA VAL A 213 -14.57 -14.59 11.18
C VAL A 213 -13.66 -13.72 12.04
N ASP A 214 -12.47 -13.42 11.54
CA ASP A 214 -11.54 -12.45 12.12
C ASP A 214 -11.76 -11.05 11.51
N GLU A 215 -11.42 -10.01 12.26
CA GLU A 215 -11.62 -8.61 11.88
C GLU A 215 -13.06 -8.30 11.43
N PHE A 216 -14.04 -8.85 12.19
CA PHE A 216 -15.47 -8.81 11.84
C PHE A 216 -16.01 -7.41 11.63
N GLN A 217 -15.48 -6.39 12.32
CA GLN A 217 -15.86 -4.99 12.17
C GLN A 217 -15.55 -4.40 10.78
N ASP A 218 -14.72 -5.07 9.98
CA ASP A 218 -14.37 -4.62 8.61
C ASP A 218 -15.20 -5.31 7.54
N THR A 219 -16.12 -6.19 7.92
CA THR A 219 -16.98 -6.89 6.96
C THR A 219 -17.99 -5.92 6.33
N SER A 220 -18.18 -6.07 5.01
CA SER A 220 -19.29 -5.42 4.31
C SER A 220 -20.61 -6.12 4.61
N HIS A 221 -21.73 -5.44 4.29
CA HIS A 221 -23.05 -6.05 4.40
C HIS A 221 -23.16 -7.38 3.62
N GLN A 222 -22.57 -7.45 2.42
CA GLN A 222 -22.58 -8.66 1.58
C GLN A 222 -21.72 -9.78 2.17
N GLN A 223 -20.58 -9.45 2.76
CA GLN A 223 -19.74 -10.44 3.46
C GLN A 223 -20.45 -10.99 4.70
N TYR A 224 -21.13 -10.11 5.44
CA TYR A 224 -22.00 -10.54 6.54
C TYR A 224 -23.11 -11.47 6.06
N GLU A 225 -23.81 -11.10 4.98
CA GLU A 225 -24.87 -11.92 4.40
C GLU A 225 -24.36 -13.28 3.94
N LEU A 226 -23.20 -13.33 3.28
CA LEU A 226 -22.57 -14.59 2.85
C LEU A 226 -22.27 -15.49 4.05
N MET A 227 -21.69 -14.92 5.11
CA MET A 227 -21.44 -15.63 6.36
C MET A 227 -22.74 -16.12 6.99
N HIS A 228 -23.76 -15.26 7.08
CA HIS A 228 -25.05 -15.60 7.70
C HIS A 228 -25.78 -16.70 6.94
N LEU A 229 -25.79 -16.68 5.61
CA LEU A 229 -26.36 -17.75 4.78
C LEU A 229 -25.69 -19.10 5.05
N LEU A 230 -24.38 -19.11 5.24
CA LEU A 230 -23.61 -20.34 5.52
C LEU A 230 -23.77 -20.84 6.96
N SER A 231 -24.06 -19.95 7.91
CA SER A 231 -24.09 -20.27 9.34
C SER A 231 -25.39 -20.97 9.73
N ASP A 232 -25.25 -22.05 10.51
CA ASP A 232 -26.41 -22.69 11.18
C ASP A 232 -26.45 -22.30 12.68
N LYS A 233 -25.53 -22.83 13.47
CA LYS A 233 -25.49 -22.66 14.92
C LYS A 233 -24.14 -22.21 15.44
N ASN A 234 -23.06 -22.79 14.91
CA ASN A 234 -21.72 -22.60 15.48
C ASN A 234 -20.95 -21.59 14.67
N VAL A 235 -21.05 -20.33 15.08
CA VAL A 235 -20.37 -19.20 14.46
C VAL A 235 -19.65 -18.37 15.52
N ALA A 236 -18.38 -18.10 15.32
CA ALA A 236 -17.59 -17.26 16.20
C ALA A 236 -17.05 -16.05 15.40
N VAL A 237 -17.40 -14.86 15.82
CA VAL A 237 -16.90 -13.63 15.21
C VAL A 237 -16.02 -12.88 16.21
N VAL A 238 -14.88 -12.38 15.72
CA VAL A 238 -13.93 -11.61 16.52
C VAL A 238 -13.71 -10.27 15.87
N GLY A 239 -13.86 -9.21 16.66
CA GLY A 239 -13.72 -7.86 16.13
C GLY A 239 -13.44 -6.80 17.19
N ASP A 240 -13.08 -5.62 16.70
CA ASP A 240 -12.89 -4.40 17.48
C ASP A 240 -13.53 -3.24 16.74
N ASP A 241 -14.68 -2.80 17.19
CA ASP A 241 -15.41 -1.67 16.61
C ASP A 241 -14.58 -0.37 16.62
N ASP A 242 -13.67 -0.21 17.59
CA ASP A 242 -12.72 0.93 17.62
C ASP A 242 -11.63 0.84 16.53
N GLN A 243 -11.51 -0.28 15.82
CA GLN A 243 -10.61 -0.47 14.69
C GLN A 243 -11.33 -0.56 13.33
N SER A 244 -12.62 -0.18 13.25
CA SER A 244 -13.36 -0.10 11.99
C SER A 244 -12.93 1.15 11.21
N ILE A 245 -12.11 0.97 10.18
CA ILE A 245 -11.48 2.06 9.38
C ILE A 245 -11.61 1.85 7.86
N TYR A 246 -12.51 0.98 7.42
CA TYR A 246 -12.72 0.66 6.01
C TYR A 246 -14.16 0.92 5.52
N SER A 247 -14.86 1.91 6.11
CA SER A 247 -16.22 2.27 5.67
C SER A 247 -16.23 2.70 4.20
N TRP A 248 -15.18 3.39 3.74
CA TRP A 248 -15.00 3.78 2.35
C TRP A 248 -14.87 2.59 1.36
N ARG A 249 -14.56 1.37 1.89
CA ARG A 249 -14.61 0.09 1.15
C ARG A 249 -15.91 -0.67 1.36
N GLY A 250 -16.87 -0.08 2.07
CA GLY A 250 -18.15 -0.70 2.36
C GLY A 250 -18.19 -1.55 3.64
N ALA A 251 -17.17 -1.44 4.51
CA ALA A 251 -17.25 -2.01 5.85
C ALA A 251 -18.40 -1.35 6.63
N ASP A 252 -19.17 -2.16 7.33
CA ASP A 252 -20.32 -1.69 8.09
C ASP A 252 -20.28 -2.26 9.51
N TYR A 253 -19.95 -1.39 10.48
CA TYR A 253 -19.93 -1.80 11.88
C TYR A 253 -21.32 -2.24 12.42
N GLN A 254 -22.43 -1.88 11.73
CA GLN A 254 -23.76 -2.36 12.03
C GLN A 254 -23.85 -3.90 11.98
N ASN A 255 -22.92 -4.54 11.28
CA ASN A 255 -22.86 -6.01 11.25
C ASN A 255 -22.69 -6.63 12.63
N ILE A 256 -22.02 -5.94 13.58
CA ILE A 256 -21.92 -6.39 14.98
C ILE A 256 -23.31 -6.37 15.64
N ILE A 257 -24.09 -5.33 15.40
CA ILE A 257 -25.45 -5.21 15.95
C ILE A 257 -26.40 -6.20 15.27
N ASN A 258 -26.26 -6.38 13.96
CA ASN A 258 -27.06 -7.35 13.20
C ASN A 258 -26.77 -8.77 13.69
N PHE A 259 -25.51 -9.08 13.97
CA PHE A 259 -25.13 -10.39 14.52
C PHE A 259 -25.83 -10.71 15.83
N GLU A 260 -25.95 -9.75 16.75
CA GLU A 260 -26.68 -9.93 18.01
C GLU A 260 -28.19 -10.14 17.82
N LYS A 261 -28.77 -9.54 16.77
CA LYS A 261 -30.19 -9.73 16.42
C LYS A 261 -30.45 -11.07 15.77
N ASP A 262 -29.57 -11.49 14.87
CA ASP A 262 -29.73 -12.72 14.08
C ASP A 262 -29.36 -13.97 14.90
N PHE A 263 -28.55 -13.81 15.96
CA PHE A 263 -28.19 -14.87 16.92
C PHE A 263 -28.58 -14.45 18.34
N PRO A 264 -29.86 -14.55 18.74
CA PRO A 264 -30.35 -14.05 20.03
C PRO A 264 -29.67 -14.66 21.25
N ASP A 265 -29.19 -15.92 21.13
CA ASP A 265 -28.48 -16.66 22.19
C ASP A 265 -26.96 -16.46 22.12
N VAL A 266 -26.49 -15.39 21.45
CA VAL A 266 -25.07 -15.14 21.30
C VAL A 266 -24.38 -14.89 22.64
N LYS A 267 -23.25 -15.56 22.83
CA LYS A 267 -22.40 -15.35 24.01
C LYS A 267 -21.39 -14.25 23.69
N GLU A 268 -21.49 -13.10 24.37
CA GLU A 268 -20.50 -12.02 24.28
C GLU A 268 -19.34 -12.27 25.25
N ILE A 269 -18.10 -12.19 24.74
CA ILE A 269 -16.85 -12.29 25.53
C ILE A 269 -16.00 -11.07 25.19
N ARG A 270 -15.46 -10.39 26.25
CA ARG A 270 -14.65 -9.19 26.09
C ARG A 270 -13.20 -9.47 26.41
N LEU A 271 -12.29 -9.16 25.48
CA LEU A 271 -10.85 -9.25 25.69
C LEU A 271 -10.28 -7.84 25.89
N GLU A 272 -10.05 -7.48 27.16
CA GLU A 272 -9.63 -6.11 27.54
C GLU A 272 -8.14 -6.04 27.93
N GLN A 273 -7.48 -7.17 28.17
CA GLN A 273 -6.05 -7.18 28.49
C GLN A 273 -5.22 -7.02 27.21
N ASN A 274 -4.47 -5.93 27.14
CA ASN A 274 -3.53 -5.68 26.05
C ASN A 274 -2.15 -6.23 26.39
N TYR A 275 -1.56 -6.99 25.46
CA TYR A 275 -0.24 -7.60 25.58
C TYR A 275 0.83 -6.91 24.71
N ARG A 276 0.44 -5.93 23.94
CA ARG A 276 1.31 -5.25 22.97
C ARG A 276 1.99 -4.05 23.55
N SER A 277 1.23 -3.05 23.99
CA SER A 277 1.66 -1.71 24.26
C SER A 277 1.92 -1.46 25.75
N THR A 278 2.75 -0.46 26.06
CA THR A 278 2.91 0.07 27.42
C THR A 278 1.66 0.78 27.91
N GLY A 279 1.53 0.96 29.22
CA GLY A 279 0.38 1.62 29.85
C GLY A 279 0.15 3.05 29.36
N THR A 280 1.20 3.84 29.16
CA THR A 280 1.13 5.22 28.64
C THR A 280 0.52 5.27 27.23
N ILE A 281 0.99 4.42 26.32
CA ILE A 281 0.47 4.35 24.95
C ILE A 281 -1.01 3.96 24.97
N LEU A 282 -1.36 2.96 25.78
CA LEU A 282 -2.72 2.48 25.87
C LEU A 282 -3.68 3.51 26.52
N ALA A 283 -3.22 4.21 27.55
CA ALA A 283 -3.98 5.29 28.18
C ALA A 283 -4.24 6.45 27.20
N ALA A 284 -3.28 6.78 26.35
CA ALA A 284 -3.46 7.76 25.29
C ALA A 284 -4.50 7.30 24.26
N ALA A 285 -4.41 6.04 23.80
CA ALA A 285 -5.38 5.46 22.88
C ALA A 285 -6.80 5.46 23.46
N ASN A 286 -6.95 5.06 24.75
CA ASN A 286 -8.23 5.10 25.44
C ASN A 286 -8.75 6.55 25.56
N GLY A 287 -7.87 7.53 25.85
CA GLY A 287 -8.21 8.96 25.94
C GLY A 287 -8.81 9.48 24.65
N VAL A 288 -8.22 9.14 23.52
CA VAL A 288 -8.71 9.54 22.18
C VAL A 288 -10.04 8.86 21.86
N ILE A 289 -10.11 7.53 21.94
CA ILE A 289 -11.26 6.78 21.41
C ILE A 289 -12.55 6.96 22.24
N GLN A 290 -12.46 7.35 23.51
CA GLN A 290 -13.63 7.60 24.34
C GLN A 290 -14.51 8.74 23.84
N HIS A 291 -14.01 9.61 22.94
CA HIS A 291 -14.78 10.71 22.33
C HIS A 291 -15.70 10.24 21.21
N ASN A 292 -15.61 8.99 20.77
CA ASN A 292 -16.57 8.39 19.85
C ASN A 292 -17.83 7.95 20.60
N THR A 293 -18.99 8.21 20.01
CA THR A 293 -20.28 7.92 20.64
C THR A 293 -20.81 6.52 20.33
N ASN A 294 -20.59 6.05 19.11
CA ASN A 294 -21.07 4.74 18.63
C ASN A 294 -19.98 3.69 18.79
N ARG A 295 -19.86 3.11 19.99
CA ARG A 295 -18.88 2.06 20.30
C ARG A 295 -19.40 1.09 21.38
N LYS A 296 -18.87 -0.14 21.36
CA LYS A 296 -19.05 -1.10 22.46
C LYS A 296 -18.21 -0.67 23.66
N ASP A 297 -18.81 -0.69 24.83
CA ASP A 297 -18.09 -0.33 26.07
C ASP A 297 -17.00 -1.36 26.38
N LYS A 298 -15.75 -0.90 26.42
CA LYS A 298 -14.56 -1.66 26.80
C LYS A 298 -13.47 -0.73 27.28
N LYS A 299 -12.67 -1.19 28.23
CA LYS A 299 -11.54 -0.44 28.79
C LYS A 299 -10.28 -1.29 28.74
N LEU A 300 -9.42 -0.98 27.79
CA LEU A 300 -8.17 -1.71 27.65
C LEU A 300 -7.20 -1.36 28.79
N TRP A 301 -6.52 -2.38 29.31
CA TRP A 301 -5.46 -2.26 30.28
C TRP A 301 -4.25 -3.11 29.89
N SER A 302 -3.06 -2.74 30.36
CA SER A 302 -1.80 -3.42 30.04
C SER A 302 -1.03 -3.79 31.31
N GLY A 303 -0.40 -4.97 31.28
CA GLY A 303 0.57 -5.40 32.29
C GLY A 303 2.02 -5.09 31.93
N ASN A 304 2.31 -4.43 30.79
CA ASN A 304 3.67 -4.20 30.26
C ASN A 304 4.41 -2.99 30.91
N GLY A 305 3.94 -2.52 32.09
CA GLY A 305 4.46 -1.33 32.76
C GLY A 305 3.95 -0.01 32.16
N GLU A 306 4.27 1.09 32.81
CA GLU A 306 3.78 2.41 32.39
C GLU A 306 4.38 2.85 31.03
N GLY A 307 5.69 2.62 30.83
CA GLY A 307 6.39 3.07 29.64
C GLY A 307 6.84 4.54 29.71
N LYS A 308 7.35 5.06 28.58
CA LYS A 308 7.81 6.44 28.45
C LYS A 308 6.65 7.35 28.02
N PRO A 309 6.69 8.66 28.37
CA PRO A 309 5.78 9.65 27.82
C PRO A 309 5.83 9.66 26.27
N ILE A 310 4.73 10.01 25.65
CA ILE A 310 4.62 10.21 24.20
C ILE A 310 5.33 11.52 23.86
N GLU A 311 6.30 11.47 22.96
CA GLU A 311 7.04 12.66 22.54
C GLU A 311 6.32 13.32 21.36
N VAL A 312 6.03 14.63 21.48
CA VAL A 312 5.40 15.43 20.46
C VAL A 312 6.37 16.49 19.95
N GLN A 313 6.64 16.47 18.65
CA GLN A 313 7.52 17.42 17.98
C GLN A 313 6.71 18.39 17.12
N MET A 314 6.91 19.68 17.35
CA MET A 314 6.39 20.76 16.49
C MET A 314 7.53 21.26 15.61
N SER A 315 7.52 20.92 14.34
CA SER A 315 8.52 21.34 13.35
C SER A 315 8.05 22.58 12.58
N ASP A 316 8.99 23.35 12.01
CA ASP A 316 8.62 24.55 11.25
C ASP A 316 7.96 24.21 9.91
N ASN A 317 8.43 23.12 9.28
CA ASN A 317 7.92 22.63 8.00
C ASN A 317 8.12 21.12 7.84
N GLU A 318 7.63 20.57 6.70
CA GLU A 318 7.71 19.13 6.40
C GLU A 318 9.13 18.59 6.26
N THR A 319 10.11 19.42 5.87
CA THR A 319 11.51 19.01 5.79
C THR A 319 12.10 18.85 7.20
N ALA A 320 11.89 19.84 8.06
CA ALA A 320 12.33 19.77 9.46
C ALA A 320 11.66 18.63 10.24
N GLU A 321 10.38 18.33 9.93
CA GLU A 321 9.67 17.17 10.47
C GLU A 321 10.36 15.86 10.05
N SER A 322 10.66 15.72 8.76
CA SER A 322 11.32 14.53 8.22
C SER A 322 12.73 14.35 8.77
N ASP A 323 13.49 15.43 8.91
CA ASP A 323 14.80 15.41 9.53
C ASP A 323 14.75 14.95 10.99
N PHE A 324 13.80 15.48 11.76
CA PHE A 324 13.57 15.04 13.16
C PHE A 324 13.30 13.53 13.23
N ILE A 325 12.41 13.01 12.37
CA ILE A 325 12.06 11.58 12.34
C ILE A 325 13.33 10.75 12.08
N VAL A 326 14.08 11.08 11.04
CA VAL A 326 15.24 10.28 10.62
C VAL A 326 16.38 10.41 11.63
N ASP A 327 16.64 11.58 12.20
CA ASP A 327 17.66 11.77 13.24
C ASP A 327 17.32 11.03 14.53
N THR A 328 16.03 11.00 14.89
CA THR A 328 15.58 10.22 16.05
C THR A 328 15.77 8.72 15.81
N ILE A 329 15.46 8.22 14.60
CA ILE A 329 15.70 6.81 14.21
C ILE A 329 17.19 6.49 14.34
N LEU A 330 18.07 7.31 13.75
CA LEU A 330 19.53 7.12 13.82
C LEU A 330 20.04 7.15 15.24
N SER A 331 19.56 8.11 16.05
CA SER A 331 19.93 8.22 17.47
C SER A 331 19.52 6.96 18.24
N LEU A 332 18.31 6.47 18.09
CA LEU A 332 17.81 5.28 18.79
C LEU A 332 18.48 3.99 18.29
N ALA A 333 18.80 3.90 17.01
CA ALA A 333 19.55 2.77 16.46
C ALA A 333 20.93 2.64 17.13
N VAL A 334 21.59 3.77 17.41
CA VAL A 334 22.90 3.78 18.07
C VAL A 334 22.78 3.64 19.60
N THR A 335 21.93 4.46 20.24
CA THR A 335 21.86 4.56 21.71
C THR A 335 21.18 3.37 22.36
N GLU A 336 20.13 2.84 21.72
CA GLU A 336 19.35 1.68 22.21
C GLU A 336 19.66 0.39 21.44
N LYS A 337 20.58 0.44 20.47
CA LYS A 337 20.96 -0.70 19.61
C LYS A 337 19.75 -1.32 18.89
N ARG A 338 18.79 -0.49 18.49
CA ARG A 338 17.61 -0.95 17.75
C ARG A 338 17.96 -1.20 16.30
N LYS A 339 17.28 -2.18 15.69
CA LYS A 339 17.38 -2.44 14.27
C LYS A 339 16.45 -1.51 13.51
N TYR A 340 16.71 -1.29 12.23
CA TYR A 340 15.84 -0.45 11.40
C TYR A 340 14.43 -1.01 11.23
N ASP A 341 14.23 -2.32 11.27
CA ASP A 341 12.92 -2.97 11.24
C ASP A 341 12.11 -2.81 12.54
N ASP A 342 12.72 -2.31 13.63
CA ASP A 342 12.01 -1.91 14.85
C ASP A 342 11.20 -0.60 14.68
N PHE A 343 11.44 0.15 13.60
CA PHE A 343 10.85 1.47 13.39
C PHE A 343 9.77 1.46 12.32
N CYS A 344 8.69 2.19 12.59
CA CYS A 344 7.65 2.47 11.62
C CYS A 344 7.28 3.95 11.60
N VAL A 345 7.20 4.53 10.40
CA VAL A 345 6.69 5.89 10.18
C VAL A 345 5.32 5.78 9.53
N LEU A 346 4.30 6.27 10.21
CA LEU A 346 2.92 6.24 9.78
C LEU A 346 2.51 7.59 9.20
N ILE A 347 1.94 7.55 8.00
CA ILE A 347 1.39 8.71 7.29
C ILE A 347 -0.09 8.48 6.99
N ARG A 348 -0.86 9.58 6.91
CA ARG A 348 -2.30 9.50 6.56
C ARG A 348 -2.51 9.26 5.06
N ALA A 349 -1.70 9.86 4.22
CA ALA A 349 -1.81 9.76 2.77
C ALA A 349 -0.42 9.66 2.12
N ASN A 350 -0.33 8.95 1.00
CA ASN A 350 0.92 8.76 0.26
C ASN A 350 1.58 10.07 -0.20
N THR A 351 0.82 11.16 -0.28
CA THR A 351 1.35 12.50 -0.61
C THR A 351 2.33 13.04 0.44
N GLN A 352 2.30 12.51 1.67
CA GLN A 352 3.21 12.88 2.74
C GLN A 352 4.54 12.14 2.69
N SER A 353 4.65 11.03 1.95
CA SER A 353 5.83 10.16 1.98
C SER A 353 7.10 10.84 1.50
N ARG A 354 6.97 11.72 0.50
CA ARG A 354 8.10 12.24 -0.26
C ARG A 354 9.16 12.95 0.59
N PRO A 355 8.86 13.93 1.47
CA PRO A 355 9.90 14.56 2.28
C PRO A 355 10.60 13.56 3.19
N ILE A 356 9.88 12.56 3.70
CA ILE A 356 10.40 11.50 4.57
C ILE A 356 11.32 10.57 3.76
N GLU A 357 10.91 10.16 2.57
CA GLU A 357 11.74 9.37 1.65
C GLU A 357 13.02 10.11 1.27
N GLU A 358 12.93 11.42 0.96
CA GLU A 358 14.09 12.26 0.67
C GLU A 358 15.06 12.33 1.86
N ALA A 359 14.55 12.47 3.09
CA ALA A 359 15.38 12.48 4.31
C ALA A 359 16.06 11.12 4.56
N PHE A 360 15.34 9.99 4.36
CA PHE A 360 15.96 8.65 4.43
C PHE A 360 17.09 8.50 3.42
N LEU A 361 16.87 8.95 2.18
CA LEU A 361 17.88 8.90 1.12
C LEU A 361 19.12 9.73 1.45
N GLN A 362 18.92 10.97 1.89
CA GLN A 362 20.03 11.87 2.23
C GLN A 362 20.92 11.34 3.37
N LYS A 363 20.29 10.68 4.35
CA LYS A 363 20.99 10.15 5.53
C LYS A 363 21.36 8.65 5.40
N ASN A 364 21.17 8.07 4.20
CA ASN A 364 21.45 6.66 3.88
C ASN A 364 20.78 5.67 4.85
N VAL A 365 19.53 5.94 5.25
CA VAL A 365 18.72 5.03 6.07
C VAL A 365 17.91 4.14 5.15
N PRO A 366 18.07 2.81 5.21
CA PRO A 366 17.28 1.89 4.39
C PRO A 366 15.81 1.90 4.86
N TYR A 367 14.88 1.96 3.91
CA TYR A 367 13.45 1.94 4.20
C TYR A 367 12.67 1.10 3.19
N VAL A 368 11.48 0.68 3.57
CA VAL A 368 10.48 0.05 2.69
C VAL A 368 9.16 0.78 2.83
N MET A 369 8.48 1.01 1.69
CA MET A 369 7.16 1.63 1.69
C MET A 369 6.07 0.58 1.45
N SER A 370 5.25 0.33 2.48
CA SER A 370 4.14 -0.63 2.42
C SER A 370 2.79 0.09 2.27
N GLY A 371 1.92 -0.47 1.45
CA GLY A 371 0.55 0.05 1.27
C GLY A 371 0.44 1.31 0.41
N GLY A 372 1.50 1.67 -0.31
CA GLY A 372 1.54 2.76 -1.27
C GLY A 372 2.54 2.48 -2.36
N THR A 373 2.51 3.28 -3.43
CA THR A 373 3.55 3.24 -4.44
C THR A 373 4.68 4.17 -3.99
N SER A 374 5.89 3.61 -3.75
CA SER A 374 7.10 4.40 -3.50
C SER A 374 7.21 5.54 -4.52
N PHE A 375 7.75 6.69 -4.12
CA PHE A 375 7.93 7.83 -5.01
C PHE A 375 8.59 7.43 -6.34
N PHE A 376 9.65 6.60 -6.27
CA PHE A 376 10.38 6.12 -7.45
C PHE A 376 9.63 5.05 -8.26
N GLN A 377 8.56 4.46 -7.73
CA GLN A 377 7.71 3.49 -8.41
C GLN A 377 6.52 4.14 -9.14
N ARG A 378 6.27 5.44 -8.93
CA ARG A 378 5.20 6.17 -9.61
C ARG A 378 5.44 6.18 -11.12
N LYS A 379 4.36 6.01 -11.90
CA LYS A 379 4.43 5.88 -13.36
C LYS A 379 5.23 7.02 -14.01
N GLU A 380 4.88 8.27 -13.69
CA GLU A 380 5.51 9.47 -14.21
C GLU A 380 7.00 9.57 -13.86
N ILE A 381 7.38 9.13 -12.66
CA ILE A 381 8.78 9.10 -12.22
C ILE A 381 9.55 7.99 -12.93
N LYS A 382 8.99 6.80 -13.04
CA LYS A 382 9.60 5.70 -13.80
C LYS A 382 9.79 6.05 -15.27
N ASP A 383 8.84 6.74 -15.88
CA ASP A 383 8.95 7.15 -17.28
C ASP A 383 10.13 8.11 -17.49
N ILE A 384 10.29 9.12 -16.62
CA ILE A 384 11.45 10.03 -16.68
C ILE A 384 12.76 9.29 -16.40
N ILE A 385 12.82 8.44 -15.39
CA ILE A 385 14.02 7.63 -15.10
C ILE A 385 14.36 6.71 -16.29
N SER A 386 13.36 6.15 -16.98
CA SER A 386 13.59 5.33 -18.17
C SER A 386 14.19 6.14 -19.33
N TYR A 387 13.78 7.40 -19.54
CA TYR A 387 14.47 8.32 -20.46
C TYR A 387 15.93 8.50 -20.07
N LEU A 388 16.19 8.77 -18.80
CA LEU A 388 17.56 8.96 -18.30
C LEU A 388 18.43 7.70 -18.46
N ARG A 389 17.84 6.51 -18.25
CA ARG A 389 18.54 5.24 -18.45
C ARG A 389 18.87 4.98 -19.92
N VAL A 390 17.93 5.24 -20.84
CA VAL A 390 18.17 5.10 -22.28
C VAL A 390 19.21 6.11 -22.77
N ILE A 391 19.23 7.35 -22.23
CA ILE A 391 20.28 8.34 -22.53
C ILE A 391 21.65 7.84 -22.04
N ALA A 392 21.70 7.24 -20.84
CA ALA A 392 22.92 6.68 -20.28
C ALA A 392 23.37 5.39 -20.99
N ASN A 393 22.44 4.55 -21.38
CA ASN A 393 22.67 3.29 -22.07
C ASN A 393 21.55 3.03 -23.08
N HIS A 394 21.80 3.31 -24.35
CA HIS A 394 20.82 3.15 -25.43
C HIS A 394 20.54 1.69 -25.79
N ASP A 395 21.35 0.73 -25.29
CA ASP A 395 21.08 -0.70 -25.46
C ASP A 395 20.11 -1.27 -24.39
N ASP A 396 19.58 -0.41 -23.49
CA ASP A 396 18.57 -0.78 -22.52
C ASP A 396 17.16 -0.86 -23.17
N ASP A 397 16.92 -1.96 -23.88
CA ASP A 397 15.67 -2.21 -24.62
C ASP A 397 14.44 -2.23 -23.71
N VAL A 398 14.58 -2.63 -22.46
CA VAL A 398 13.45 -2.67 -21.48
C VAL A 398 12.95 -1.24 -21.19
N ASN A 399 13.87 -0.35 -20.85
CA ASN A 399 13.53 1.06 -20.62
C ASN A 399 13.15 1.78 -21.91
N LEU A 400 13.76 1.42 -23.04
CA LEU A 400 13.39 1.94 -24.34
C LEU A 400 11.94 1.60 -24.70
N LEU A 401 11.52 0.34 -24.59
CA LEU A 401 10.15 -0.07 -24.87
C LEU A 401 9.12 0.63 -23.97
N ARG A 402 9.50 1.00 -22.77
CA ARG A 402 8.65 1.76 -21.87
C ARG A 402 8.35 3.17 -22.41
N ILE A 403 9.34 3.85 -22.99
CA ILE A 403 9.26 5.27 -23.34
C ILE A 403 9.09 5.55 -24.84
N ILE A 404 9.30 4.56 -25.72
CA ILE A 404 9.26 4.74 -27.17
C ILE A 404 7.97 5.40 -27.66
N ASN A 405 6.86 5.12 -26.98
CA ASN A 405 5.53 5.68 -27.26
C ASN A 405 4.93 6.43 -26.04
N THR A 406 5.76 6.93 -25.16
CA THR A 406 5.39 7.74 -23.99
C THR A 406 6.22 9.03 -23.96
N PRO A 407 5.69 10.21 -24.37
CA PRO A 407 4.37 10.48 -24.96
C PRO A 407 4.06 9.74 -26.26
N ARG A 408 2.79 9.74 -26.67
CA ARG A 408 2.34 9.04 -27.85
C ARG A 408 2.97 9.62 -29.13
N ARG A 409 3.69 8.79 -29.87
CA ARG A 409 4.34 9.11 -31.12
C ARG A 409 3.79 8.36 -32.34
N GLY A 410 2.66 7.60 -32.12
CA GLY A 410 2.10 6.78 -33.22
C GLY A 410 2.86 5.48 -33.48
N ILE A 411 3.83 5.11 -32.65
CA ILE A 411 4.55 3.84 -32.76
C ILE A 411 3.67 2.73 -32.19
N GLY A 412 2.87 2.10 -33.05
CA GLY A 412 1.96 1.03 -32.66
C GLY A 412 2.65 -0.33 -32.50
N ARG A 413 1.89 -1.30 -32.01
CA ARG A 413 2.38 -2.67 -31.75
C ARG A 413 3.03 -3.30 -32.99
N SER A 414 2.43 -3.14 -34.17
CA SER A 414 2.97 -3.67 -35.42
C SER A 414 4.35 -3.10 -35.76
N ALA A 415 4.58 -1.79 -35.53
CA ALA A 415 5.88 -1.16 -35.75
C ALA A 415 6.95 -1.71 -34.76
N ILE A 416 6.56 -1.95 -33.49
CA ILE A 416 7.44 -2.55 -32.49
C ILE A 416 7.79 -4.00 -32.85
N GLU A 417 6.82 -4.80 -33.30
CA GLU A 417 7.06 -6.19 -33.73
C GLU A 417 8.03 -6.27 -34.92
N LYS A 418 7.86 -5.37 -35.91
CA LYS A 418 8.78 -5.24 -37.05
C LYS A 418 10.17 -4.80 -36.60
N LEU A 419 10.26 -3.79 -35.70
CA LEU A 419 11.52 -3.32 -35.15
C LEU A 419 12.27 -4.42 -34.39
N ASN A 420 11.56 -5.24 -33.59
CA ASN A 420 12.14 -6.41 -32.93
C ASN A 420 12.69 -7.44 -33.94
N THR A 421 12.04 -7.60 -35.08
CA THR A 421 12.52 -8.51 -36.14
C THR A 421 13.82 -7.99 -36.75
N VAL A 422 13.89 -6.70 -37.04
CA VAL A 422 15.11 -6.07 -37.54
C VAL A 422 16.26 -6.18 -36.54
N SER A 423 16.01 -5.84 -35.25
CA SER A 423 16.97 -5.94 -34.15
C SER A 423 17.56 -7.36 -34.01
N ARG A 424 16.71 -8.37 -34.05
CA ARG A 424 17.15 -9.78 -34.00
C ARG A 424 17.99 -10.19 -35.19
N ASN A 425 17.60 -9.77 -36.39
CA ASN A 425 18.31 -10.09 -37.62
C ASN A 425 19.68 -9.42 -37.68
N LEU A 426 19.80 -8.21 -37.15
CA LEU A 426 21.05 -7.47 -37.09
C LEU A 426 21.92 -7.84 -35.86
N GLY A 427 21.33 -8.50 -34.84
CA GLY A 427 22.00 -8.81 -33.57
C GLY A 427 22.37 -7.54 -32.79
N CYS A 428 21.54 -6.48 -32.85
CA CYS A 428 21.75 -5.18 -32.21
C CYS A 428 20.54 -4.80 -31.34
N SER A 429 20.70 -3.71 -30.55
CA SER A 429 19.59 -3.18 -29.75
C SER A 429 18.48 -2.56 -30.62
N LEU A 430 17.29 -2.36 -30.04
CA LEU A 430 16.17 -1.70 -30.72
C LEU A 430 16.55 -0.26 -31.15
N TYR A 431 17.38 0.42 -30.35
CA TYR A 431 17.83 1.76 -30.66
C TYR A 431 18.73 1.78 -31.90
N GLU A 432 19.73 0.88 -31.95
CA GLU A 432 20.60 0.75 -33.11
C GLU A 432 19.84 0.26 -34.36
N ALA A 433 18.84 -0.60 -34.18
CA ALA A 433 17.95 -1.00 -35.26
C ALA A 433 17.16 0.20 -35.81
N MET A 434 16.64 1.09 -34.96
CA MET A 434 15.97 2.33 -35.40
C MET A 434 16.92 3.24 -36.18
N LYS A 435 18.16 3.43 -35.72
CA LYS A 435 19.18 4.21 -36.41
C LYS A 435 19.48 3.61 -37.79
N SER A 436 19.68 2.31 -37.84
CA SER A 436 19.92 1.60 -39.11
C SER A 436 18.78 1.80 -40.11
N ILE A 437 17.51 1.76 -39.64
CA ILE A 437 16.33 2.02 -40.50
C ILE A 437 16.32 3.47 -41.02
N LEU A 438 16.77 4.44 -40.22
CA LEU A 438 16.82 5.85 -40.60
C LEU A 438 18.02 6.21 -41.51
N GLU A 439 19.16 5.52 -41.34
CA GLU A 439 20.39 5.74 -42.10
C GLU A 439 20.39 5.06 -43.50
N LEU A 440 19.72 3.94 -43.57
CA LEU A 440 19.47 3.21 -44.82
C LEU A 440 18.29 3.89 -45.52
N GLY A 441 18.52 5.01 -46.17
CA GLY A 441 17.58 5.57 -47.14
C GLY A 441 17.25 4.53 -48.23
N ASP A 442 16.08 4.63 -48.85
CA ASP A 442 15.50 3.60 -49.74
C ASP A 442 16.49 3.10 -50.83
N ASP A 443 17.40 3.93 -51.33
CA ASP A 443 18.39 3.57 -52.35
C ASP A 443 19.61 2.76 -51.86
N LYS A 444 19.99 2.86 -50.57
CA LYS A 444 21.11 2.09 -49.98
C LYS A 444 20.66 0.78 -49.37
N ALA A 445 19.38 0.65 -49.06
CA ALA A 445 18.81 -0.60 -48.60
C ALA A 445 18.88 -1.69 -49.70
N GLU A 446 18.63 -1.30 -50.98
CA GLU A 446 18.76 -2.23 -52.12
C GLU A 446 20.21 -2.71 -52.35
N ASP A 447 21.21 -1.88 -52.16
CA ASP A 447 22.61 -2.22 -52.35
C ASP A 447 23.16 -3.15 -51.22
N LEU A 448 22.74 -2.95 -49.97
CA LEU A 448 23.10 -3.83 -48.82
C LEU A 448 22.36 -5.16 -48.91
N LEU A 449 21.13 -5.15 -49.41
CA LEU A 449 20.27 -6.32 -49.58
C LEU A 449 20.73 -7.23 -50.73
N ASN A 450 21.29 -6.64 -51.76
CA ASN A 450 21.91 -7.40 -52.88
C ASN A 450 23.25 -8.09 -52.48
N SER A 451 23.86 -7.66 -51.38
CA SER A 451 25.08 -8.25 -50.83
C SER A 451 24.84 -9.34 -49.77
N MET A 452 23.62 -9.50 -49.24
CA MET A 452 23.25 -10.49 -48.23
C MET A 452 22.21 -11.45 -48.79
N ASP A 453 22.64 -12.64 -49.12
CA ASP A 453 21.85 -13.72 -49.76
C ASP A 453 20.81 -14.33 -48.76
N GLN A 454 19.85 -13.54 -48.24
CA GLN A 454 18.75 -14.02 -47.42
C GLN A 454 17.45 -13.22 -47.70
N THR A 455 16.54 -13.87 -48.41
CA THR A 455 15.22 -13.41 -48.88
C THR A 455 14.23 -12.95 -47.80
N GLY A 456 14.55 -12.96 -46.49
CA GLY A 456 13.68 -12.54 -45.37
C GLY A 456 14.01 -11.16 -44.81
N LEU A 457 15.17 -10.59 -45.06
CA LEU A 457 15.60 -9.29 -44.52
C LEU A 457 15.02 -8.13 -45.30
N THR A 458 14.87 -8.24 -46.58
CA THR A 458 14.38 -7.22 -47.52
C THR A 458 12.98 -6.71 -47.18
N GLU A 459 12.08 -7.65 -46.90
CA GLU A 459 10.70 -7.31 -46.52
C GLU A 459 10.62 -6.63 -45.14
N SER A 460 11.56 -6.89 -44.22
CA SER A 460 11.57 -6.33 -42.88
C SER A 460 11.98 -4.87 -42.84
N PHE A 461 12.93 -4.44 -43.70
CA PHE A 461 13.41 -3.04 -43.77
C PHE A 461 12.51 -2.12 -44.59
N ALA A 462 11.93 -2.63 -45.67
CA ALA A 462 11.10 -1.87 -46.60
C ALA A 462 9.67 -1.55 -46.08
N ASN A 463 9.30 -2.08 -44.94
CA ASN A 463 7.91 -2.09 -44.48
C ASN A 463 7.56 -1.09 -43.35
N PHE A 464 8.38 -0.05 -43.12
CA PHE A 464 8.03 1.06 -42.26
C PHE A 464 7.50 2.22 -43.08
N GLY A 465 6.22 2.60 -42.84
CA GLY A 465 5.65 3.81 -43.45
C GLY A 465 6.35 5.08 -42.94
N GLU A 466 6.33 6.15 -43.73
CA GLU A 466 6.96 7.44 -43.44
C GLU A 466 6.60 7.95 -42.03
N ALA A 467 5.35 7.82 -41.60
CA ALA A 467 4.92 8.21 -40.25
C ALA A 467 5.67 7.47 -39.13
N ALA A 468 6.02 6.19 -39.32
CA ALA A 468 6.80 5.42 -38.35
C ALA A 468 8.27 5.85 -38.37
N LYS A 469 8.84 6.12 -39.55
CA LYS A 469 10.20 6.64 -39.70
C LYS A 469 10.33 8.04 -39.07
N ASP A 470 9.37 8.92 -39.27
CA ASP A 470 9.34 10.24 -38.62
C ASP A 470 9.28 10.12 -37.11
N SER A 471 8.48 9.20 -36.59
CA SER A 471 8.38 8.93 -35.13
C SER A 471 9.69 8.37 -34.56
N PHE A 472 10.38 7.49 -35.28
CA PHE A 472 11.70 7.00 -34.91
C PHE A 472 12.73 8.12 -34.93
N LYS A 473 12.71 8.99 -35.95
CA LYS A 473 13.60 10.15 -36.07
C LYS A 473 13.41 11.10 -34.89
N GLU A 474 12.17 11.42 -34.54
CA GLU A 474 11.86 12.25 -33.37
C GLU A 474 12.43 11.60 -32.09
N PHE A 475 12.18 10.32 -31.88
CA PHE A 475 12.65 9.62 -30.67
C PHE A 475 14.17 9.59 -30.60
N VAL A 476 14.85 9.22 -31.69
CA VAL A 476 16.32 9.20 -31.75
C VAL A 476 16.91 10.60 -31.53
N SER A 477 16.31 11.64 -32.11
CA SER A 477 16.76 13.04 -31.89
C SER A 477 16.70 13.42 -30.42
N ILE A 478 15.58 13.07 -29.71
CA ILE A 478 15.47 13.35 -28.26
C ILE A 478 16.61 12.68 -27.48
N ILE A 479 16.94 11.43 -27.78
CA ILE A 479 18.02 10.73 -27.07
C ILE A 479 19.38 11.35 -27.38
N GLU A 480 19.69 11.62 -28.67
CA GLU A 480 20.98 12.19 -29.09
C GLU A 480 21.20 13.60 -28.56
N ASP A 481 20.20 14.48 -28.62
CA ASP A 481 20.26 15.87 -28.13
C ASP A 481 20.59 15.91 -26.61
N ASN A 482 20.15 14.91 -25.87
CA ASN A 482 20.30 14.85 -24.41
C ASN A 482 21.54 14.09 -23.94
N LYS A 483 22.37 13.54 -24.82
CA LYS A 483 23.66 12.91 -24.45
C LYS A 483 24.61 13.83 -23.69
N THR A 484 24.44 15.14 -23.80
CA THR A 484 25.19 16.14 -23.00
C THR A 484 24.98 15.97 -21.48
N MET A 485 23.96 15.24 -21.05
CA MET A 485 23.75 14.90 -19.64
C MET A 485 24.78 13.91 -19.08
N LEU A 486 25.45 13.15 -19.95
CA LEU A 486 26.46 12.17 -19.55
C LEU A 486 27.69 12.80 -18.90
N GLY A 487 27.96 14.06 -19.17
CA GLY A 487 29.10 14.77 -18.61
C GLY A 487 28.75 16.14 -18.01
N GLY A 488 29.51 16.56 -17.00
CA GLY A 488 29.51 17.91 -16.44
C GLY A 488 28.36 18.23 -15.49
N HIS A 489 28.45 19.39 -14.86
CA HIS A 489 27.47 19.92 -13.90
C HIS A 489 26.16 20.39 -14.60
N GLY A 490 25.12 20.59 -13.78
CA GLY A 490 23.82 21.09 -14.23
C GLY A 490 22.87 20.00 -14.68
N LEU A 491 22.97 18.80 -14.09
CA LEU A 491 22.12 17.65 -14.40
C LEU A 491 20.63 18.00 -14.26
N ALA A 492 20.24 18.60 -13.14
CA ALA A 492 18.86 19.00 -12.89
C ALA A 492 18.30 19.93 -13.97
N LYS A 493 19.08 20.93 -14.39
CA LYS A 493 18.69 21.86 -15.44
C LYS A 493 18.53 21.18 -16.81
N LYS A 494 19.42 20.24 -17.14
CA LYS A 494 19.37 19.45 -18.37
C LYS A 494 18.16 18.52 -18.40
N VAL A 495 17.86 17.86 -17.25
CA VAL A 495 16.68 17.00 -17.13
C VAL A 495 15.38 17.80 -17.28
N ARG A 496 15.31 19.00 -16.72
CA ARG A 496 14.17 19.91 -16.91
C ARG A 496 13.95 20.24 -18.38
N ALA A 497 15.00 20.61 -19.08
CA ALA A 497 14.95 20.91 -20.53
C ALA A 497 14.49 19.68 -21.34
N MET A 498 14.95 18.48 -21.00
CA MET A 498 14.49 17.24 -21.63
C MET A 498 13.00 16.99 -21.40
N VAL A 499 12.51 17.15 -20.18
CA VAL A 499 11.08 16.96 -19.84
C VAL A 499 10.20 17.93 -20.64
N GLU A 500 10.65 19.16 -20.83
CA GLU A 500 9.98 20.16 -21.68
C GLU A 500 10.05 19.77 -23.16
N GLN A 501 11.21 19.34 -23.67
CA GLN A 501 11.40 18.87 -25.06
C GLN A 501 10.47 17.72 -25.40
N VAL A 502 10.34 16.75 -24.46
CA VAL A 502 9.47 15.58 -24.59
C VAL A 502 7.98 15.96 -24.51
N ARG A 503 7.64 17.16 -24.08
CA ARG A 503 6.27 17.63 -23.82
C ARG A 503 5.51 16.72 -22.86
N TYR A 504 6.17 16.29 -21.80
CA TYR A 504 5.58 15.30 -20.90
C TYR A 504 4.34 15.83 -20.15
N PHE A 505 4.27 17.16 -19.91
CA PHE A 505 3.08 17.78 -19.32
C PHE A 505 1.85 17.70 -20.24
N ASP A 506 2.03 17.94 -21.54
CA ASP A 506 0.94 17.80 -22.53
C ASP A 506 0.43 16.35 -22.59
N TYR A 507 1.34 15.39 -22.48
CA TYR A 507 0.97 13.97 -22.35
C TYR A 507 0.15 13.70 -21.08
N LEU A 508 0.54 14.25 -19.94
CA LEU A 508 -0.22 14.08 -18.69
C LEU A 508 -1.62 14.72 -18.79
N LEU A 509 -1.76 15.86 -19.48
CA LEU A 509 -3.06 16.47 -19.76
C LEU A 509 -3.92 15.57 -20.65
N ALA A 510 -3.35 15.00 -21.70
CA ALA A 510 -4.05 14.09 -22.61
C ALA A 510 -4.47 12.77 -21.94
N GLU A 511 -3.67 12.24 -21.00
CA GLU A 511 -4.01 11.06 -20.21
C GLU A 511 -5.07 11.35 -19.11
N ASN A 512 -5.22 12.62 -18.70
CA ASN A 512 -6.18 13.01 -17.67
C ASN A 512 -7.13 14.12 -18.18
N PRO A 513 -7.92 13.88 -19.23
CA PRO A 513 -8.72 14.92 -19.91
C PRO A 513 -9.78 15.57 -19.01
N LYS A 514 -10.19 14.90 -17.95
CA LYS A 514 -11.22 15.38 -17.01
C LYS A 514 -10.66 16.06 -15.76
N SER A 515 -9.35 16.05 -15.55
CA SER A 515 -8.74 16.59 -14.33
C SER A 515 -7.35 17.17 -14.60
N GLU A 516 -7.29 18.43 -15.00
CA GLU A 516 -6.04 19.19 -15.08
C GLU A 516 -5.28 19.15 -13.74
N LYS A 517 -6.01 19.14 -12.61
CA LYS A 517 -5.41 19.02 -11.28
C LYS A 517 -4.61 17.71 -11.11
N ALA A 518 -5.12 16.59 -11.64
CA ALA A 518 -4.41 15.32 -11.58
C ALA A 518 -3.13 15.34 -12.45
N ALA A 519 -3.20 15.92 -13.64
CA ALA A 519 -2.02 16.12 -14.50
C ALA A 519 -0.98 17.01 -13.82
N ARG A 520 -1.39 18.14 -13.24
CA ARG A 520 -0.51 19.04 -12.48
C ARG A 520 0.12 18.34 -11.28
N PHE A 521 -0.64 17.50 -10.55
CA PHE A 521 -0.10 16.76 -9.42
C PHE A 521 1.01 15.79 -9.85
N LYS A 522 0.81 15.03 -10.93
CA LYS A 522 1.84 14.14 -11.49
C LYS A 522 3.06 14.93 -11.99
N TYR A 523 2.85 16.09 -12.59
CA TYR A 523 3.95 16.95 -13.04
C TYR A 523 4.74 17.52 -11.85
N LEU A 524 4.08 17.86 -10.74
CA LEU A 524 4.75 18.26 -9.49
C LEU A 524 5.64 17.14 -8.92
N ASN A 525 5.30 15.87 -9.13
CA ASN A 525 6.19 14.76 -8.77
C ASN A 525 7.49 14.81 -9.61
N ILE A 526 7.39 15.11 -10.92
CA ILE A 526 8.55 15.26 -11.80
C ILE A 526 9.41 16.48 -11.39
N GLU A 527 8.78 17.63 -11.14
CA GLU A 527 9.46 18.82 -10.61
C GLU A 527 10.26 18.50 -9.34
N SER A 528 9.71 17.64 -8.58
CA SER A 528 10.26 17.19 -7.31
C SER A 528 11.45 16.25 -7.45
N LEU A 529 11.40 15.35 -8.43
CA LEU A 529 12.55 14.56 -8.83
C LEU A 529 13.70 15.49 -9.26
N ILE A 530 13.39 16.49 -10.08
CA ILE A 530 14.39 17.48 -10.57
C ILE A 530 14.99 18.28 -9.41
N ASN A 531 14.17 18.74 -8.47
CA ASN A 531 14.65 19.48 -7.30
C ASN A 531 15.53 18.60 -6.41
N SER A 532 15.20 17.31 -6.24
CA SER A 532 16.06 16.39 -5.48
C SER A 532 17.41 16.12 -6.17
N MET A 533 17.42 16.12 -7.53
CA MET A 533 18.67 16.07 -8.31
C MET A 533 19.51 17.32 -8.06
N GLU A 534 18.90 18.51 -8.07
CA GLU A 534 19.56 19.78 -7.84
C GLU A 534 20.18 19.86 -6.44
N MET A 535 19.44 19.42 -5.42
CA MET A 535 19.95 19.33 -4.05
C MET A 535 21.13 18.35 -3.94
N TRP A 536 21.04 17.19 -4.59
CA TRP A 536 22.12 16.21 -4.61
C TRP A 536 23.35 16.72 -5.35
N GLU A 537 23.16 17.37 -6.52
CA GLU A 537 24.24 17.93 -7.33
C GLU A 537 25.01 19.03 -6.59
N ASN A 538 24.30 19.86 -5.81
CA ASN A 538 24.86 20.97 -5.05
C ASN A 538 25.38 20.57 -3.65
N ASN A 539 25.24 19.31 -3.24
CA ASN A 539 25.73 18.85 -1.95
C ASN A 539 27.28 18.77 -1.98
N PRO A 540 28.00 19.46 -1.09
CA PRO A 540 29.47 19.43 -1.03
C PRO A 540 30.08 18.05 -0.86
N GLU A 541 29.32 17.08 -0.32
CA GLU A 541 29.74 15.69 -0.12
C GLU A 541 29.60 14.84 -1.39
N THR A 542 28.91 15.34 -2.41
CA THR A 542 28.73 14.61 -3.67
C THR A 542 29.97 14.76 -4.54
N SER A 543 30.75 13.70 -4.63
CA SER A 543 31.86 13.63 -5.57
C SER A 543 31.33 13.28 -6.97
N ASP A 544 31.68 14.07 -7.97
CA ASP A 544 31.35 13.84 -9.38
C ASP A 544 29.84 13.66 -9.67
N PRO A 545 29.02 14.73 -9.58
CA PRO A 545 27.60 14.70 -9.81
C PRO A 545 27.27 14.56 -11.32
N ASN A 546 27.26 13.33 -11.81
CA ASN A 546 26.90 13.00 -13.21
C ASN A 546 25.70 12.05 -13.26
N LEU A 547 25.16 11.86 -14.48
CA LEU A 547 23.96 11.02 -14.69
C LEU A 547 24.16 9.57 -14.24
N TYR A 548 25.32 8.96 -14.49
CA TYR A 548 25.60 7.57 -14.10
C TYR A 548 25.57 7.42 -12.58
N ASN A 549 26.21 8.33 -11.84
CA ASN A 549 26.25 8.28 -10.39
C ASN A 549 24.88 8.51 -9.78
N TYR A 550 24.04 9.37 -10.39
CA TYR A 550 22.67 9.55 -9.97
C TYR A 550 21.81 8.30 -10.19
N LEU A 551 21.90 7.69 -11.38
CA LEU A 551 21.17 6.46 -11.69
C LEU A 551 21.62 5.27 -10.84
N ASN A 552 22.93 5.15 -10.57
CA ASN A 552 23.46 4.12 -9.67
C ASN A 552 22.89 4.29 -8.27
N ARG A 553 22.85 5.52 -7.76
CA ARG A 553 22.25 5.82 -6.47
C ARG A 553 20.79 5.37 -6.41
N ILE A 554 19.95 5.75 -7.39
CA ILE A 554 18.55 5.33 -7.44
C ILE A 554 18.44 3.81 -7.54
N THR A 555 19.26 3.17 -8.36
CA THR A 555 19.22 1.72 -8.58
C THR A 555 19.59 0.94 -7.32
N LEU A 556 20.58 1.39 -6.57
CA LEU A 556 20.96 0.78 -5.29
C LEU A 556 19.85 0.90 -4.25
N LEU A 557 19.12 2.00 -4.26
CA LEU A 557 17.98 2.24 -3.38
C LEU A 557 16.73 1.46 -3.80
N SER A 558 16.49 1.30 -5.13
CA SER A 558 15.32 0.59 -5.66
C SER A 558 15.50 -0.94 -5.73
N ARG A 559 16.72 -1.45 -5.76
CA ARG A 559 16.98 -2.90 -5.69
C ARG A 559 16.64 -3.48 -4.34
N ASP A 560 16.86 -2.71 -3.28
CA ASP A 560 16.47 -3.07 -1.92
C ASP A 560 14.94 -3.07 -1.73
N ASP A 561 14.18 -2.33 -2.58
CA ASP A 561 12.72 -2.31 -2.58
C ASP A 561 12.05 -3.49 -3.32
N MET A 562 12.79 -4.27 -4.11
CA MET A 562 12.21 -5.31 -5.00
C MET A 562 12.25 -6.74 -4.47
N ASP A 563 13.01 -7.03 -3.41
CA ASP A 563 13.02 -8.36 -2.80
C ASP A 563 11.94 -8.45 -1.72
N ASP A 564 10.78 -8.98 -2.07
CA ASP A 564 9.61 -9.24 -1.20
C ASP A 564 9.92 -10.16 0.01
N ASP A 565 11.11 -10.74 0.07
CA ASP A 565 11.51 -11.66 1.15
C ASP A 565 12.48 -11.04 2.18
N ASP A 566 12.92 -9.77 2.03
CA ASP A 566 13.96 -9.18 2.85
C ASP A 566 13.62 -7.77 3.40
N ASP A 567 12.45 -7.64 4.04
CA ASP A 567 12.08 -6.43 4.81
C ASP A 567 12.92 -6.29 6.11
N LYS A 568 13.75 -7.28 6.40
CA LYS A 568 14.61 -7.28 7.59
C LYS A 568 15.69 -6.22 7.46
N GLY A 569 15.78 -5.37 8.47
CA GLY A 569 16.80 -4.33 8.55
C GLY A 569 16.45 -3.04 7.80
N LYS A 570 15.17 -2.79 7.47
CA LYS A 570 14.68 -1.55 6.85
C LYS A 570 13.64 -0.86 7.73
N VAL A 571 13.59 0.48 7.71
CA VAL A 571 12.53 1.25 8.36
C VAL A 571 11.23 1.09 7.56
N ASN A 572 10.12 0.83 8.24
CA ASN A 572 8.81 0.74 7.62
C ASN A 572 8.20 2.14 7.46
N LEU A 573 7.91 2.55 6.23
CA LEU A 573 7.13 3.75 5.91
C LEU A 573 5.81 3.30 5.30
N MET A 574 4.68 3.66 5.91
CA MET A 574 3.38 3.19 5.43
C MET A 574 2.24 4.11 5.81
N THR A 575 1.10 3.95 5.13
CA THR A 575 -0.12 4.61 5.57
C THR A 575 -0.66 3.96 6.84
N ILE A 576 -1.38 4.73 7.66
CA ILE A 576 -2.03 4.20 8.87
C ILE A 576 -2.94 3.00 8.51
N HIS A 577 -3.66 3.05 7.39
CA HIS A 577 -4.49 1.94 6.94
C HIS A 577 -3.70 0.65 6.69
N ALA A 578 -2.53 0.78 6.08
CA ALA A 578 -1.66 -0.36 5.79
C ALA A 578 -1.04 -0.98 7.05
N SER A 579 -0.94 -0.21 8.13
CA SER A 579 -0.38 -0.67 9.40
C SER A 579 -1.35 -1.53 10.22
N LYS A 580 -2.62 -1.65 9.80
CA LYS A 580 -3.61 -2.47 10.52
C LYS A 580 -3.17 -3.93 10.55
N GLY A 581 -3.24 -4.55 11.74
CA GLY A 581 -2.73 -5.91 11.96
C GLY A 581 -1.24 -5.99 12.32
N LEU A 582 -0.45 -4.95 12.01
CA LEU A 582 0.98 -4.90 12.30
C LEU A 582 1.25 -4.27 13.69
N GLU A 583 2.51 -4.40 14.16
CA GLU A 583 2.99 -3.79 15.40
C GLU A 583 4.50 -3.56 15.32
N PHE A 584 4.97 -2.46 15.93
CA PHE A 584 6.37 -2.08 15.88
C PHE A 584 6.84 -1.59 17.26
N PRO A 585 8.10 -1.86 17.65
CA PRO A 585 8.67 -1.33 18.89
C PRO A 585 8.61 0.19 18.99
N VAL A 586 8.91 0.90 17.91
CA VAL A 586 8.90 2.36 17.85
C VAL A 586 8.07 2.86 16.66
N VAL A 587 7.11 3.72 16.94
CA VAL A 587 6.21 4.27 15.90
C VAL A 587 6.31 5.79 15.90
N PHE A 588 6.37 6.36 14.69
CA PHE A 588 6.22 7.78 14.40
C PHE A 588 4.90 8.00 13.69
N ILE A 589 4.07 8.94 14.16
CA ILE A 589 2.88 9.42 13.46
C ILE A 589 3.22 10.80 12.90
N ALA A 590 3.38 10.91 11.59
CA ALA A 590 3.76 12.14 10.92
C ALA A 590 2.56 12.94 10.42
N GLY A 591 2.62 14.26 10.55
CA GLY A 591 1.59 15.17 10.05
C GLY A 591 0.32 15.16 10.88
N CYS A 592 0.43 15.18 12.21
CA CYS A 592 -0.71 15.25 13.11
C CYS A 592 -1.33 16.67 13.13
N GLU A 593 -1.99 17.04 12.02
CA GLU A 593 -2.49 18.37 11.71
C GLU A 593 -3.92 18.32 11.16
N GLU A 594 -4.70 19.37 11.42
CA GLU A 594 -6.01 19.55 10.80
C GLU A 594 -5.90 19.52 9.27
N GLY A 595 -6.82 18.79 8.65
CA GLY A 595 -6.83 18.57 7.21
C GLY A 595 -5.94 17.41 6.71
N LEU A 596 -5.11 16.82 7.61
CA LEU A 596 -4.39 15.56 7.39
C LEU A 596 -4.90 14.48 8.34
N ILE A 597 -4.85 14.72 9.64
CA ILE A 597 -5.38 13.86 10.69
C ILE A 597 -6.16 14.77 11.66
N PRO A 598 -7.50 14.84 11.55
CA PRO A 598 -8.40 14.21 10.57
C PRO A 598 -8.21 14.74 9.14
N HIS A 599 -8.53 13.89 8.16
CA HIS A 599 -8.47 14.29 6.74
C HIS A 599 -9.53 15.37 6.42
N GLY A 600 -9.15 16.40 5.63
CA GLY A 600 -10.02 17.57 5.37
C GLY A 600 -11.39 17.20 4.83
N ARG A 601 -11.48 16.25 3.87
CA ARG A 601 -12.80 15.82 3.34
C ARG A 601 -13.72 15.23 4.41
N ALA A 602 -13.17 14.52 5.39
CA ALA A 602 -13.97 13.95 6.47
C ALA A 602 -14.59 15.04 7.34
N VAL A 603 -13.87 16.15 7.53
CA VAL A 603 -14.34 17.30 8.32
C VAL A 603 -15.36 18.11 7.53
N ASP A 604 -15.09 18.36 6.23
CA ASP A 604 -15.85 19.29 5.41
C ASP A 604 -17.14 18.68 4.85
N GLU A 605 -17.10 17.40 4.44
CA GLU A 605 -18.17 16.73 3.70
C GLU A 605 -18.81 15.57 4.48
N GLY A 606 -18.07 14.94 5.40
CA GLY A 606 -18.44 13.66 6.02
C GLY A 606 -19.20 13.75 7.34
N GLY A 607 -19.29 14.92 7.96
CA GLY A 607 -19.98 15.11 9.25
C GLY A 607 -19.33 14.35 10.41
N GLN A 608 -20.08 14.21 11.52
CA GLN A 608 -19.56 13.62 12.75
C GLN A 608 -19.09 12.17 12.61
N GLN A 609 -19.80 11.36 11.82
CA GLN A 609 -19.44 9.96 11.63
C GLN A 609 -18.09 9.78 10.95
N ALA A 610 -17.78 10.61 9.96
CA ALA A 610 -16.49 10.57 9.28
C ALA A 610 -15.34 11.04 10.19
N VAL A 611 -15.59 12.04 11.06
CA VAL A 611 -14.61 12.44 12.09
C VAL A 611 -14.39 11.32 13.11
N GLU A 612 -15.43 10.59 13.50
CA GLU A 612 -15.29 9.41 14.37
C GLU A 612 -14.49 8.28 13.71
N GLU A 613 -14.61 8.09 12.39
CA GLU A 613 -13.78 7.13 11.65
C GLU A 613 -12.30 7.57 11.59
N GLU A 614 -12.03 8.85 11.33
CA GLU A 614 -10.67 9.39 11.40
C GLU A 614 -10.07 9.27 12.81
N ARG A 615 -10.89 9.39 13.87
CA ARG A 615 -10.46 9.15 15.25
C ARG A 615 -10.12 7.67 15.49
N ARG A 616 -10.90 6.73 14.92
CA ARG A 616 -10.54 5.30 14.94
C ARG A 616 -9.22 5.06 14.20
N LEU A 617 -9.00 5.76 13.09
CA LEU A 617 -7.75 5.66 12.35
C LEU A 617 -6.56 6.15 13.19
N PHE A 618 -6.70 7.26 13.90
CA PHE A 618 -5.67 7.75 14.82
C PHE A 618 -5.47 6.80 16.01
N TYR A 619 -6.53 6.23 16.56
CA TYR A 619 -6.46 5.16 17.57
C TYR A 619 -5.70 3.94 17.04
N VAL A 620 -5.96 3.52 15.81
CA VAL A 620 -5.19 2.44 15.17
C VAL A 620 -3.71 2.80 15.10
N ALA A 621 -3.35 4.03 14.67
CA ALA A 621 -1.96 4.47 14.60
C ALA A 621 -1.25 4.40 15.94
N ILE A 622 -1.85 4.93 17.02
CA ILE A 622 -1.32 4.88 18.39
C ILE A 622 -1.09 3.42 18.82
N THR A 623 -2.06 2.55 18.59
CA THR A 623 -2.01 1.14 19.03
C THR A 623 -1.07 0.25 18.20
N ARG A 624 -0.37 0.80 17.19
CA ARG A 624 0.71 0.08 16.50
C ARG A 624 2.01 0.07 17.31
N ALA A 625 2.18 1.05 18.21
CA ALA A 625 3.38 1.17 19.04
C ALA A 625 3.39 0.17 20.21
N ARG A 626 4.55 -0.46 20.40
CA ARG A 626 4.79 -1.35 21.55
C ARG A 626 5.45 -0.60 22.69
N ASP A 627 6.62 0.02 22.42
CA ASP A 627 7.51 0.59 23.45
C ASP A 627 7.47 2.11 23.47
N LYS A 628 7.50 2.75 22.28
CA LYS A 628 7.62 4.21 22.12
C LYS A 628 6.75 4.74 21.01
N LEU A 629 6.18 5.89 21.27
CA LEU A 629 5.37 6.64 20.30
C LEU A 629 5.89 8.07 20.19
N TYR A 630 6.13 8.49 18.95
CA TYR A 630 6.46 9.85 18.56
C TYR A 630 5.33 10.39 17.67
N ILE A 631 4.91 11.62 17.91
CA ILE A 631 3.93 12.30 17.10
C ILE A 631 4.55 13.60 16.61
N SER A 632 4.45 13.87 15.31
CA SER A 632 4.97 15.10 14.73
C SER A 632 3.93 15.90 13.98
N ALA A 633 4.09 17.22 13.99
CA ALA A 633 3.26 18.17 13.27
C ALA A 633 4.12 19.36 12.81
N CYS A 634 3.68 20.06 11.77
CA CYS A 634 4.34 21.24 11.24
C CYS A 634 3.55 22.52 11.54
N ARG A 635 4.25 23.65 11.71
CA ARG A 635 3.65 24.98 11.77
C ARG A 635 3.20 25.44 10.39
N GLN A 636 3.94 25.09 9.37
CA GLN A 636 3.66 25.39 7.98
C GLN A 636 3.89 24.14 7.12
N ARG A 637 3.02 23.91 6.15
CA ARG A 637 3.15 22.79 5.22
C ARG A 637 2.88 23.24 3.79
N ARG A 638 3.66 22.73 2.85
CA ARG A 638 3.45 23.00 1.43
C ARG A 638 2.26 22.18 0.93
N ARG A 639 1.22 22.88 0.47
CA ARG A 639 0.08 22.27 -0.20
C ARG A 639 0.04 22.77 -1.65
N MET A 640 0.29 21.87 -2.61
CA MET A 640 0.49 22.19 -4.03
C MET A 640 1.64 23.20 -4.23
N GLN A 641 1.34 24.45 -4.58
CA GLN A 641 2.34 25.51 -4.84
C GLN A 641 2.39 26.58 -3.74
N SER A 642 1.57 26.46 -2.70
CA SER A 642 1.51 27.43 -1.62
C SER A 642 1.94 26.83 -0.28
N VAL A 643 2.60 27.64 0.54
CA VAL A 643 2.87 27.31 1.94
C VAL A 643 1.66 27.78 2.73
N VAL A 644 1.07 26.88 3.52
CA VAL A 644 -0.12 27.14 4.33
C VAL A 644 0.24 26.91 5.80
N GLU A 645 -0.21 27.81 6.67
CA GLU A 645 -0.13 27.60 8.12
C GLU A 645 -0.99 26.39 8.50
N SER A 646 -0.44 25.50 9.31
CA SER A 646 -1.10 24.30 9.79
C SER A 646 -1.50 24.47 11.24
N GLN A 647 -2.67 23.97 11.60
CA GLN A 647 -3.11 23.82 12.99
C GLN A 647 -2.85 22.39 13.45
N THR A 648 -2.48 22.23 14.71
CA THR A 648 -2.37 20.89 15.31
C THR A 648 -3.70 20.16 15.26
N SER A 649 -3.63 18.85 15.11
CA SER A 649 -4.82 17.99 15.11
C SER A 649 -5.60 18.12 16.42
N ARG A 650 -6.91 18.25 16.32
CA ARG A 650 -7.82 18.16 17.48
C ARG A 650 -7.67 16.84 18.25
N PHE A 651 -7.25 15.76 17.60
CA PHE A 651 -7.04 14.47 18.25
C PHE A 651 -5.83 14.47 19.19
N LEU A 652 -4.88 15.37 18.98
CA LEU A 652 -3.75 15.52 19.88
C LEU A 652 -4.20 16.10 21.25
N ASP A 653 -5.19 17.00 21.24
CA ASP A 653 -5.78 17.58 22.45
C ASP A 653 -6.66 16.58 23.23
N GLU A 654 -7.08 15.49 22.58
CA GLU A 654 -7.85 14.40 23.20
C GLU A 654 -6.94 13.41 23.99
N ILE A 655 -5.64 13.49 23.80
CA ILE A 655 -4.68 12.71 24.59
C ILE A 655 -4.51 13.39 25.97
N PRO A 656 -4.62 12.65 27.08
CA PRO A 656 -4.39 13.22 28.40
C PRO A 656 -3.01 13.91 28.51
N ALA A 657 -2.99 15.17 28.92
CA ALA A 657 -1.81 16.02 28.88
C ALA A 657 -0.62 15.49 29.71
N ASN A 658 -0.89 14.71 30.77
CA ASN A 658 0.14 14.09 31.60
C ASN A 658 0.89 12.95 30.91
N LEU A 659 0.39 12.45 29.77
CA LEU A 659 1.00 11.38 29.00
C LEU A 659 1.91 11.89 27.87
N VAL A 660 1.86 13.19 27.59
CA VAL A 660 2.54 13.85 26.47
C VAL A 660 3.71 14.70 26.97
N LYS A 661 4.81 14.63 26.26
CA LYS A 661 5.96 15.53 26.45
C LYS A 661 6.24 16.22 25.12
N TYR A 662 6.06 17.54 25.09
CA TYR A 662 6.48 18.35 23.95
C TYR A 662 8.00 18.45 23.93
N ALA A 663 8.61 18.21 22.77
CA ALA A 663 10.05 18.44 22.61
C ALA A 663 10.32 19.94 22.79
N GLU A 664 11.28 20.26 23.66
CA GLU A 664 11.74 21.64 23.77
C GLU A 664 12.35 22.05 22.41
N PRO A 665 12.08 23.29 21.93
CA PRO A 665 12.76 23.79 20.74
C PRO A 665 14.26 23.69 21.00
N GLU A 666 15.02 23.16 20.02
CA GLU A 666 16.48 23.15 20.12
C GLU A 666 16.93 24.57 20.49
N LYS A 667 17.54 24.71 21.68
CA LYS A 667 18.22 25.94 22.02
C LYS A 667 19.31 26.09 20.94
N GLU A 668 19.25 27.16 20.15
CA GLU A 668 20.39 27.53 19.32
C GLU A 668 21.63 27.45 20.23
N VAL A 669 22.47 26.46 19.92
CA VAL A 669 23.73 26.30 20.65
C VAL A 669 24.54 27.51 20.29
N ASP A 670 24.65 28.47 21.19
CA ASP A 670 25.51 29.63 21.05
C ASP A 670 26.87 29.13 20.55
N LEU A 671 27.38 29.69 19.47
CA LEU A 671 28.67 29.34 18.88
C LEU A 671 29.78 29.21 19.93
N LYS A 672 29.71 29.99 20.98
CA LYS A 672 30.62 29.95 22.13
C LYS A 672 30.51 28.64 22.93
N THR A 673 29.28 28.13 23.10
CA THR A 673 29.04 26.86 23.81
C THR A 673 29.49 25.68 22.97
N ALA A 674 29.35 25.75 21.65
CA ALA A 674 29.87 24.75 20.71
C ALA A 674 31.40 24.75 20.70
N GLU A 675 32.04 25.93 20.63
CA GLU A 675 33.51 26.07 20.71
C GLU A 675 34.08 25.54 22.03
N ASP A 676 33.42 25.83 23.15
CA ASP A 676 33.82 25.32 24.47
C ASP A 676 33.67 23.78 24.57
N PHE A 677 32.62 23.23 23.97
CA PHE A 677 32.40 21.76 23.89
C PHE A 677 33.48 21.09 23.04
N PHE A 678 33.77 21.63 21.87
CA PHE A 678 34.84 21.14 20.99
C PHE A 678 36.22 21.29 21.62
N ALA A 679 36.45 22.37 22.36
CA ALA A 679 37.70 22.57 23.13
C ALA A 679 37.87 21.56 24.25
N GLN A 680 36.78 21.22 24.96
CA GLN A 680 36.78 20.18 25.99
C GLN A 680 36.96 18.78 25.40
N MET A 681 36.31 18.47 24.28
CA MET A 681 36.54 17.21 23.57
C MET A 681 38.00 17.09 23.12
N LYS A 682 38.56 18.13 22.50
CA LYS A 682 39.94 18.15 22.04
C LYS A 682 40.93 17.94 23.20
N LYS A 683 40.65 18.49 24.41
CA LYS A 683 41.44 18.23 25.63
C LYS A 683 41.30 16.77 26.09
N ARG A 684 40.13 16.15 26.00
CA ARG A 684 39.91 14.74 26.36
C ARG A 684 40.66 13.77 25.43
N PHE A 685 40.74 14.06 24.15
CA PHE A 685 41.50 13.27 23.18
C PHE A 685 43.00 13.57 23.16
N GLN A 686 43.46 14.66 23.77
CA GLN A 686 44.90 15.01 23.95
C GLN A 686 45.50 14.57 25.30
N ALA A 687 44.70 13.94 26.16
CA ALA A 687 45.26 13.36 27.39
C ALA A 687 46.17 12.18 27.01
N PRO A 688 47.43 12.14 27.54
CA PRO A 688 48.39 11.12 27.18
C PRO A 688 47.88 9.74 27.60
N ILE A 689 47.94 8.80 26.67
CA ILE A 689 47.65 7.38 26.92
C ILE A 689 48.69 6.92 27.98
N VAL A 690 48.23 6.56 29.17
CA VAL A 690 49.09 5.96 30.20
C VAL A 690 49.59 4.61 29.64
N PRO A 691 50.93 4.39 29.52
CA PRO A 691 51.46 3.13 29.03
C PRO A 691 51.38 2.08 30.13
N GLY A 692 50.58 1.08 29.92
CA GLY A 692 50.55 -0.04 30.87
C GLY A 692 49.43 -1.07 30.59
N PHE A 693 49.45 -1.71 29.43
CA PHE A 693 48.93 -3.07 29.29
C PHE A 693 49.63 -3.77 28.10
N THR A 694 50.63 -4.57 28.43
CA THR A 694 51.22 -5.53 27.50
C THR A 694 50.24 -6.71 27.30
N TYR A 695 49.71 -6.86 26.11
CA TYR A 695 49.00 -8.07 25.67
C TYR A 695 50.05 -9.18 25.43
N LYS A 696 49.94 -10.29 26.15
CA LYS A 696 50.64 -11.54 25.81
C LYS A 696 49.65 -12.40 25.04
N PRO A 697 49.95 -12.83 23.83
CA PRO A 697 49.12 -13.84 23.12
C PRO A 697 49.45 -15.24 23.64
N ASN A 698 48.43 -15.99 23.96
CA ASN A 698 48.41 -17.44 23.92
C ASN A 698 47.40 -17.89 22.92
#